data_c32818e8f91e06d93e8487d9b2e05d07
#
_entry.id   c32818e8f91e06d93e8487d9b2e05d07
#
_cell.length_a   1.000
_cell.length_b   1.000
_cell.length_c   1.000
_cell.angle_alpha   90.00
_cell.angle_beta   90.00
_cell.angle_gamma   90.00
#
_symmetry.space_group_name_H-M   'P 1'
#
loop_
_entity.id
_entity.type
_entity.pdbx_description
1 polymer ?
#
loop_
_entity_poly.entity_id
_entity_poly.type
_entity_poly.pdbx_seq_one_letter_code
_entity_poly.pdbx_strand_id
1 'polypeptide(L)'
;MFHLVPRRRLKLRVLLAIYLLVPVTSQDVLESQDSVIDYAPNTNVQCPDLSTTSLIRVFTPQNQTLHPEETEYVSKRASDVLPDAWRDWLGVSTAEHGYNLSAFQGNFPRVGMAIPGGGMRAALYAAGCLSGLDARNDSAKAAGTGGLLQVVSYMSGLSGGSWITGSLFFNNWPTINEMVLGNDKDMEGWLLELSLATPDGINLFSDKNQAFFGSVLWSVMAKANKGVDTSITDPWSRMISYHFLNQTNRKNFFTNDTAHGAGQLWSDIPLIPAYQQHKTPFPIIVADSRPVGSNLTTSLSLDPVVYEITPLEFASYDPNLSAAMNLTYAGTHLSNGKPENGSACVTRFDQAGFIMGTSASLFNQLFDFARNSISAFSSDDGDGLLYVLKRQLREVRTRADDVANWPSPFNGLKNTTFEDSDKNWLELIDGASNHENIPYAPLFVRARGMDVIVTIEGSADESNNWPNGSSLVFTNQRQSTLLRSSHQQFPPIPQTPEAFIEAGVNARPTFFGCDPKQDPPEFPLVIYLPNAPPLNGDDPVTNTGTFKLSYTRKHQSLFLSQVHRNTISGFTPNANTPDPNFGTCLQCAAIDRARLKVSPPIPRSALCDQCFQQYCYDPRNPPSKLALPGRKQVFVDPDPAGFSKLGNFFSKNKFALIGGLAGLVALLGAMIGGLLLWKRRKTKQQTYKRVNTLHEDDAPWQRYLDHPRGESYELPNHRGSLAH
;
A
#
# COMPACT_ATOMS: atom_id res chain seq x y z
N MET A 1 53.87 -9.01 -42.95
CA MET A 1 53.26 -10.30 -42.57
C MET A 1 52.46 -10.05 -41.31
N PHE A 2 51.14 -9.77 -41.49
CA PHE A 2 50.20 -9.60 -40.41
C PHE A 2 49.28 -10.81 -40.41
N HIS A 3 49.29 -11.58 -39.31
CA HIS A 3 48.37 -12.70 -39.12
C HIS A 3 47.06 -12.22 -38.50
N LEU A 4 45.99 -12.37 -39.22
CA LEU A 4 44.60 -12.23 -38.81
C LEU A 4 44.22 -13.41 -37.92
N VAL A 5 43.87 -13.17 -36.65
CA VAL A 5 43.26 -14.14 -35.75
C VAL A 5 41.75 -14.06 -35.85
N PRO A 6 41.02 -15.17 -36.03
CA PRO A 6 39.60 -15.10 -36.36
C PRO A 6 38.71 -14.80 -35.14
N ARG A 7 37.80 -13.85 -35.34
CA ARG A 7 36.78 -13.35 -34.38
C ARG A 7 35.78 -14.39 -33.86
N ARG A 8 35.90 -15.66 -34.22
CA ARG A 8 34.91 -16.70 -33.84
C ARG A 8 35.14 -17.32 -32.44
N ARG A 9 36.26 -17.15 -31.81
CA ARG A 9 36.56 -17.78 -30.49
C ARG A 9 36.13 -16.94 -29.27
N LEU A 10 35.81 -15.67 -29.47
CA LEU A 10 35.40 -14.80 -28.35
C LEU A 10 33.92 -14.99 -27.96
N LYS A 11 33.03 -15.29 -28.96
CA LYS A 11 31.60 -15.54 -28.68
C LYS A 11 31.31 -16.83 -27.94
N LEU A 12 32.18 -17.82 -28.03
CA LEU A 12 31.97 -19.10 -27.38
C LEU A 12 32.44 -19.09 -25.89
N ARG A 13 33.41 -18.23 -25.56
CA ARG A 13 33.90 -18.09 -24.19
C ARG A 13 32.95 -17.28 -23.29
N VAL A 14 32.25 -16.33 -23.82
CA VAL A 14 31.21 -15.53 -23.09
C VAL A 14 30.00 -16.38 -22.79
N LEU A 15 29.58 -17.27 -23.71
CA LEU A 15 28.48 -18.22 -23.48
C LEU A 15 28.84 -19.33 -22.50
N LEU A 16 30.11 -19.77 -22.44
CA LEU A 16 30.53 -20.77 -21.46
C LEU A 16 30.72 -20.20 -20.06
N ALA A 17 31.10 -18.91 -19.93
CA ALA A 17 31.21 -18.23 -18.64
C ALA A 17 29.86 -18.01 -17.96
N ILE A 18 28.76 -17.91 -18.72
CA ILE A 18 27.39 -17.80 -18.18
C ILE A 18 26.88 -19.16 -17.66
N TYR A 19 27.38 -20.28 -18.17
CA TYR A 19 27.01 -21.62 -17.71
C TYR A 19 27.84 -22.13 -16.51
N LEU A 20 28.95 -21.48 -16.16
CA LEU A 20 29.83 -21.90 -15.08
C LEU A 20 29.67 -21.11 -13.78
N LEU A 21 28.69 -20.19 -13.70
CA LEU A 21 28.52 -19.30 -12.54
C LEU A 21 27.33 -19.67 -11.63
N VAL A 22 26.71 -20.84 -11.78
CA VAL A 22 25.71 -21.31 -10.82
C VAL A 22 25.98 -22.80 -10.50
N PRO A 23 26.80 -23.11 -9.50
CA PRO A 23 26.69 -24.42 -8.85
C PRO A 23 25.55 -24.35 -7.81
N VAL A 24 24.31 -24.27 -8.23
CA VAL A 24 23.18 -24.61 -7.37
C VAL A 24 23.09 -26.12 -7.40
N THR A 25 23.27 -26.78 -6.26
CA THR A 25 23.05 -28.22 -6.16
C THR A 25 21.60 -28.55 -6.49
N SER A 26 21.31 -29.72 -7.03
CA SER A 26 19.95 -30.10 -7.40
C SER A 26 18.95 -30.09 -6.22
N GLN A 27 19.46 -30.15 -4.99
CA GLN A 27 18.68 -30.14 -3.76
C GLN A 27 18.26 -28.70 -3.40
N ASP A 28 19.17 -27.72 -3.54
CA ASP A 28 18.86 -26.28 -3.31
C ASP A 28 17.84 -25.74 -4.32
N VAL A 29 17.82 -26.28 -5.55
CA VAL A 29 16.84 -25.92 -6.59
C VAL A 29 15.46 -26.48 -6.26
N LEU A 30 15.35 -27.66 -5.65
CA LEU A 30 14.07 -28.27 -5.28
C LEU A 30 13.45 -27.58 -4.05
N GLU A 31 14.24 -27.28 -3.01
CA GLU A 31 13.74 -26.55 -1.84
C GLU A 31 13.35 -25.09 -2.15
N SER A 32 14.09 -24.43 -3.07
CA SER A 32 13.70 -23.11 -3.55
C SER A 32 12.41 -23.11 -4.39
N GLN A 33 12.06 -24.22 -5.02
CA GLN A 33 10.82 -24.34 -5.81
C GLN A 33 9.58 -24.37 -4.95
N ASP A 34 9.58 -24.95 -3.76
CA ASP A 34 8.42 -25.04 -2.91
C ASP A 34 8.08 -23.67 -2.27
N SER A 35 9.06 -22.92 -1.79
CA SER A 35 8.83 -21.57 -1.24
C SER A 35 8.41 -20.52 -2.29
N VAL A 36 8.81 -20.73 -3.53
CA VAL A 36 8.49 -19.89 -4.69
C VAL A 36 7.05 -20.11 -5.16
N ILE A 37 6.56 -21.34 -5.08
CA ILE A 37 5.19 -21.72 -5.47
C ILE A 37 4.14 -21.06 -4.60
N ASP A 38 4.46 -20.74 -3.36
CA ASP A 38 3.54 -20.10 -2.41
C ASP A 38 3.03 -18.72 -2.86
N TYR A 39 3.78 -18.01 -3.71
CA TYR A 39 3.31 -16.74 -4.30
C TYR A 39 2.34 -16.95 -5.47
N ALA A 40 2.27 -18.13 -6.04
CA ALA A 40 1.44 -18.41 -7.21
C ALA A 40 -0.03 -18.64 -6.81
N PRO A 41 -1.01 -17.97 -7.48
CA PRO A 41 -2.42 -18.25 -7.30
C PRO A 41 -2.79 -19.69 -7.71
N ASN A 42 -3.85 -20.20 -7.12
CA ASN A 42 -4.49 -21.44 -7.56
C ASN A 42 -5.51 -21.11 -8.65
N THR A 43 -5.24 -21.57 -9.87
CA THR A 43 -6.12 -21.39 -11.02
C THR A 43 -6.97 -22.64 -11.26
N ASN A 44 -8.12 -22.46 -11.91
CA ASN A 44 -9.10 -23.54 -12.20
C ASN A 44 -9.66 -24.20 -10.92
N VAL A 45 -9.81 -23.44 -9.86
CA VAL A 45 -10.50 -23.87 -8.65
C VAL A 45 -12.01 -23.83 -8.91
N GLN A 46 -12.75 -24.78 -8.38
CA GLN A 46 -14.21 -24.73 -8.45
C GLN A 46 -14.73 -23.49 -7.71
N CYS A 47 -15.55 -22.70 -8.39
CA CYS A 47 -16.23 -21.58 -7.74
C CYS A 47 -17.22 -22.06 -6.68
N PRO A 48 -17.61 -21.22 -5.71
CA PRO A 48 -18.73 -21.54 -4.82
C PRO A 48 -20.02 -21.73 -5.64
N ASP A 49 -21.04 -22.28 -5.03
CA ASP A 49 -22.35 -22.41 -5.69
C ASP A 49 -22.92 -21.00 -5.97
N LEU A 50 -22.80 -20.57 -7.22
CA LEU A 50 -23.23 -19.24 -7.66
C LEU A 50 -24.77 -19.05 -7.69
N SER A 51 -25.53 -20.13 -7.46
CA SER A 51 -26.98 -20.02 -7.29
C SER A 51 -27.37 -19.54 -5.89
N THR A 52 -26.50 -19.74 -4.91
CA THR A 52 -26.70 -19.38 -3.51
C THR A 52 -25.75 -18.28 -3.02
N THR A 53 -24.57 -18.15 -3.64
CA THR A 53 -23.51 -17.23 -3.22
C THR A 53 -23.05 -16.38 -4.40
N SER A 54 -23.30 -15.08 -4.35
CA SER A 54 -22.77 -14.15 -5.35
C SER A 54 -21.31 -13.79 -5.02
N LEU A 55 -20.45 -13.76 -6.05
CA LEU A 55 -19.09 -13.24 -5.92
C LEU A 55 -19.05 -11.72 -5.82
N ILE A 56 -20.10 -11.07 -6.32
CA ILE A 56 -20.23 -9.60 -6.38
C ILE A 56 -21.40 -9.16 -5.52
N ARG A 57 -21.18 -8.12 -4.75
CA ARG A 57 -22.19 -7.38 -4.01
C ARG A 57 -22.30 -5.97 -4.61
N VAL A 58 -23.50 -5.56 -5.01
CA VAL A 58 -23.78 -4.23 -5.57
C VAL A 58 -24.71 -3.49 -4.62
N PHE A 59 -24.44 -2.22 -4.41
CA PHE A 59 -25.22 -1.33 -3.57
C PHE A 59 -25.39 0.03 -4.26
N THR A 60 -26.02 0.98 -3.62
CA THR A 60 -26.14 2.36 -4.14
C THR A 60 -25.46 3.34 -3.20
N PRO A 61 -25.03 4.51 -3.70
CA PRO A 61 -24.43 5.54 -2.85
C PRO A 61 -25.29 5.93 -1.63
N GLN A 62 -26.63 5.91 -1.79
CA GLN A 62 -27.58 6.29 -0.75
C GLN A 62 -27.99 5.12 0.16
N ASN A 63 -27.89 3.89 -0.33
CA ASN A 63 -28.23 2.68 0.42
C ASN A 63 -27.03 1.72 0.42
N GLN A 64 -26.00 2.13 1.13
CA GLN A 64 -24.77 1.35 1.29
C GLN A 64 -24.98 0.21 2.28
N THR A 65 -24.38 -0.93 1.97
CA THR A 65 -24.26 -2.06 2.89
C THR A 65 -22.80 -2.41 3.06
N LEU A 66 -22.41 -2.85 4.25
CA LEU A 66 -21.11 -3.45 4.52
C LEU A 66 -21.22 -4.96 4.34
N HIS A 67 -20.06 -5.64 4.24
CA HIS A 67 -20.05 -7.10 4.30
C HIS A 67 -20.64 -7.56 5.66
N PRO A 68 -21.46 -8.60 5.70
CA PRO A 68 -22.06 -9.07 6.96
C PRO A 68 -21.02 -9.37 8.04
N GLU A 69 -19.90 -10.02 7.70
CA GLU A 69 -18.81 -10.32 8.64
C GLU A 69 -18.03 -9.07 9.09
N GLU A 70 -17.90 -8.02 8.25
CA GLU A 70 -17.36 -6.73 8.69
C GLU A 70 -18.26 -6.13 9.77
N THR A 71 -19.57 -6.12 9.51
CA THR A 71 -20.57 -5.61 10.46
C THR A 71 -20.55 -6.40 11.77
N GLU A 72 -20.50 -7.73 11.69
CA GLU A 72 -20.42 -8.62 12.85
C GLU A 72 -19.15 -8.38 13.65
N TYR A 73 -17.98 -8.35 12.97
CA TYR A 73 -16.68 -8.14 13.61
C TYR A 73 -16.64 -6.84 14.40
N VAL A 74 -17.02 -5.73 13.75
CA VAL A 74 -16.99 -4.41 14.39
C VAL A 74 -18.03 -4.29 15.51
N SER A 75 -19.17 -4.93 15.37
CA SER A 75 -20.20 -4.98 16.42
C SER A 75 -19.73 -5.77 17.64
N LYS A 76 -19.12 -6.94 17.45
CA LYS A 76 -18.54 -7.74 18.53
C LYS A 76 -17.39 -7.00 19.21
N ARG A 77 -16.50 -6.36 18.43
CA ARG A 77 -15.46 -5.53 19.02
C ARG A 77 -16.05 -4.42 19.88
N ALA A 78 -17.10 -3.75 19.40
CA ALA A 78 -17.76 -2.66 20.12
C ALA A 78 -18.47 -3.13 21.40
N SER A 79 -19.03 -4.35 21.43
CA SER A 79 -19.69 -4.89 22.62
C SER A 79 -18.74 -5.54 23.62
N ASP A 80 -17.73 -6.28 23.15
CA ASP A 80 -16.96 -7.23 23.97
C ASP A 80 -15.59 -6.68 24.38
N VAL A 81 -15.00 -5.76 23.60
CA VAL A 81 -13.63 -5.27 23.81
C VAL A 81 -13.56 -3.78 24.11
N LEU A 82 -14.25 -2.95 23.31
CA LEU A 82 -14.11 -1.49 23.42
C LEU A 82 -14.59 -0.91 24.75
N PRO A 83 -15.65 -1.41 25.45
CA PRO A 83 -16.06 -0.85 26.74
C PRO A 83 -14.95 -0.92 27.79
N ASP A 84 -14.20 -2.01 27.84
CA ASP A 84 -13.06 -2.15 28.76
C ASP A 84 -11.89 -1.25 28.32
N ALA A 85 -11.57 -1.22 27.03
CA ALA A 85 -10.52 -0.36 26.50
C ALA A 85 -10.78 1.14 26.79
N TRP A 86 -12.03 1.59 26.64
CA TRP A 86 -12.42 2.95 26.99
C TRP A 86 -12.28 3.23 28.48
N ARG A 87 -12.71 2.30 29.34
CA ARG A 87 -12.57 2.44 30.81
C ARG A 87 -11.10 2.44 31.24
N ASP A 88 -10.28 1.57 30.65
CA ASP A 88 -8.86 1.49 30.98
C ASP A 88 -8.11 2.78 30.61
N TRP A 89 -8.50 3.39 29.49
CA TRP A 89 -7.87 4.61 29.02
C TRP A 89 -8.37 5.86 29.73
N LEU A 90 -9.69 6.01 29.91
CA LEU A 90 -10.31 7.21 30.46
C LEU A 90 -10.47 7.15 31.99
N GLY A 91 -10.33 5.98 32.62
CA GLY A 91 -10.57 5.75 34.05
C GLY A 91 -12.03 5.40 34.38
N VAL A 92 -12.25 4.93 35.62
CA VAL A 92 -13.54 4.34 36.06
C VAL A 92 -14.47 5.37 36.71
N SER A 93 -13.93 6.42 37.28
CA SER A 93 -14.70 7.50 37.94
C SER A 93 -14.44 8.83 37.25
N THR A 94 -15.06 9.93 37.73
CA THR A 94 -14.80 11.28 37.22
C THR A 94 -13.30 11.52 37.09
N ALA A 95 -12.76 11.01 36.00
CA ALA A 95 -11.38 11.18 35.64
C ALA A 95 -11.13 12.68 35.35
N GLU A 96 -9.90 13.01 35.08
CA GLU A 96 -9.47 14.38 34.82
C GLU A 96 -10.30 15.08 33.74
N HIS A 97 -10.86 14.33 32.76
CA HIS A 97 -11.75 14.86 31.73
C HIS A 97 -13.14 15.31 32.25
N GLY A 98 -13.53 14.96 33.49
CA GLY A 98 -14.77 15.42 34.13
C GLY A 98 -16.07 14.73 33.69
N TYR A 99 -16.01 13.56 33.01
CA TYR A 99 -17.19 12.78 32.60
C TYR A 99 -17.33 11.49 33.40
N ASN A 100 -18.58 11.13 33.70
CA ASN A 100 -18.92 9.81 34.22
C ASN A 100 -19.10 8.85 33.03
N LEU A 101 -18.19 7.91 32.82
CA LEU A 101 -18.21 6.98 31.68
C LEU A 101 -19.42 6.05 31.65
N SER A 102 -20.07 5.78 32.79
CA SER A 102 -21.29 4.98 32.81
C SER A 102 -22.43 5.62 32.02
N ALA A 103 -22.42 6.95 31.88
CA ALA A 103 -23.41 7.67 31.05
C ALA A 103 -23.23 7.39 29.54
N PHE A 104 -22.04 6.94 29.13
CA PHE A 104 -21.73 6.67 27.72
C PHE A 104 -21.82 5.17 27.37
N GLN A 105 -22.19 4.31 28.28
CA GLN A 105 -22.32 2.89 28.02
C GLN A 105 -23.27 2.63 26.86
N GLY A 106 -22.79 1.88 25.85
CA GLY A 106 -23.51 1.65 24.61
C GLY A 106 -23.44 2.79 23.58
N ASN A 107 -22.83 3.94 23.94
CA ASN A 107 -22.73 5.13 23.09
C ASN A 107 -21.28 5.60 22.87
N PHE A 108 -20.29 4.73 23.15
CA PHE A 108 -18.90 5.09 22.87
C PHE A 108 -18.69 5.42 21.39
N PRO A 109 -17.82 6.38 21.07
CA PRO A 109 -17.56 6.77 19.70
C PRO A 109 -16.95 5.63 18.90
N ARG A 110 -17.31 5.56 17.61
CA ARG A 110 -16.61 4.72 16.64
C ARG A 110 -15.41 5.50 16.10
N VAL A 111 -14.22 4.97 16.37
CA VAL A 111 -12.96 5.62 16.05
C VAL A 111 -12.33 4.97 14.84
N GLY A 112 -12.00 5.74 13.81
CA GLY A 112 -11.18 5.35 12.68
C GLY A 112 -9.76 5.87 12.82
N MET A 113 -8.79 5.19 12.19
CA MET A 113 -7.40 5.64 12.11
C MET A 113 -6.92 5.60 10.67
N ALA A 114 -6.40 6.73 10.17
CA ALA A 114 -5.86 6.88 8.83
C ALA A 114 -4.32 6.96 8.88
N ILE A 115 -3.64 6.05 8.17
CA ILE A 115 -2.19 5.91 8.13
C ILE A 115 -1.69 6.20 6.71
N PRO A 116 -0.89 7.27 6.50
CA PRO A 116 -0.56 7.81 5.19
C PRO A 116 0.50 7.01 4.44
N GLY A 117 0.63 7.33 3.15
CA GLY A 117 1.74 6.93 2.29
C GLY A 117 3.02 7.74 2.52
N GLY A 118 4.08 7.31 1.83
CA GLY A 118 5.41 7.93 1.85
C GLY A 118 6.56 6.97 2.17
N GLY A 119 6.42 5.72 1.77
CA GLY A 119 7.44 4.68 1.86
C GLY A 119 7.85 4.34 3.30
N MET A 120 9.11 3.99 3.50
CA MET A 120 9.66 3.63 4.82
C MET A 120 9.53 4.77 5.84
N ARG A 121 9.63 6.05 5.40
CA ARG A 121 9.43 7.20 6.29
C ARG A 121 8.04 7.16 6.93
N ALA A 122 6.99 6.99 6.11
CA ALA A 122 5.62 6.96 6.60
C ALA A 122 5.35 5.76 7.50
N ALA A 123 5.88 4.58 7.17
CA ALA A 123 5.81 3.40 8.01
C ALA A 123 6.46 3.62 9.39
N LEU A 124 7.68 4.21 9.44
CA LEU A 124 8.36 4.54 10.68
C LEU A 124 7.66 5.67 11.46
N TYR A 125 7.13 6.68 10.75
CA TYR A 125 6.38 7.76 11.38
C TYR A 125 5.10 7.22 12.03
N ALA A 126 4.34 6.41 11.29
CA ALA A 126 3.17 5.74 11.84
C ALA A 126 3.52 4.86 13.04
N ALA A 127 4.60 4.10 12.97
CA ALA A 127 5.07 3.28 14.09
C ALA A 127 5.34 4.14 15.35
N GLY A 128 6.02 5.27 15.20
CA GLY A 128 6.26 6.17 16.32
C GLY A 128 5.00 6.77 16.92
N CYS A 129 4.04 7.20 16.06
CA CYS A 129 2.74 7.66 16.49
C CYS A 129 1.96 6.56 17.22
N LEU A 130 1.85 5.38 16.62
CA LEU A 130 1.15 4.23 17.23
C LEU A 130 1.78 3.86 18.58
N SER A 131 3.12 3.88 18.69
CA SER A 131 3.80 3.66 20.00
C SER A 131 3.40 4.68 21.04
N GLY A 132 3.19 5.96 20.66
CA GLY A 132 2.72 7.02 21.55
C GLY A 132 1.22 6.95 21.89
N LEU A 133 0.45 6.10 21.21
CA LEU A 133 -0.99 5.93 21.41
C LEU A 133 -1.35 4.55 21.99
N ASP A 134 -0.35 3.68 22.20
CA ASP A 134 -0.53 2.29 22.65
C ASP A 134 -0.47 2.19 24.18
N ALA A 135 -1.53 1.69 24.81
CA ALA A 135 -1.58 1.44 26.25
C ALA A 135 -0.53 0.45 26.77
N ARG A 136 0.07 -0.35 25.87
CA ARG A 136 1.14 -1.30 26.20
C ARG A 136 2.52 -0.61 26.33
N ASN A 137 2.61 0.68 25.97
CA ASN A 137 3.79 1.50 26.17
C ASN A 137 3.65 2.34 27.44
N ASP A 138 4.53 2.12 28.41
CA ASP A 138 4.44 2.74 29.74
C ASP A 138 4.50 4.27 29.69
N SER A 139 5.34 4.85 28.84
CA SER A 139 5.46 6.31 28.69
C SER A 139 4.22 6.93 28.04
N ALA A 140 3.61 6.27 27.06
CA ALA A 140 2.35 6.69 26.46
C ALA A 140 1.20 6.61 27.46
N LYS A 141 1.16 5.53 28.25
CA LYS A 141 0.18 5.35 29.33
C LYS A 141 0.32 6.44 30.39
N ALA A 142 1.54 6.71 30.84
CA ALA A 142 1.82 7.77 31.83
C ALA A 142 1.48 9.17 31.28
N ALA A 143 1.63 9.42 29.99
CA ALA A 143 1.23 10.66 29.34
C ALA A 143 -0.29 10.78 29.11
N GLY A 144 -1.08 9.75 29.37
CA GLY A 144 -2.53 9.72 29.10
C GLY A 144 -2.91 9.58 27.62
N THR A 145 -1.95 9.45 26.72
CA THR A 145 -2.19 9.22 25.27
C THR A 145 -2.32 7.75 24.93
N GLY A 146 -1.64 6.87 25.70
CA GLY A 146 -1.69 5.42 25.56
C GLY A 146 -3.06 4.87 25.94
N GLY A 147 -3.74 4.28 24.95
CA GLY A 147 -5.11 3.76 25.02
C GLY A 147 -5.93 4.15 23.81
N LEU A 148 -5.56 5.21 23.11
CA LEU A 148 -6.26 5.60 21.89
C LEU A 148 -6.17 4.49 20.82
N LEU A 149 -5.03 3.81 20.67
CA LEU A 149 -4.89 2.68 19.75
C LEU A 149 -5.87 1.54 20.07
N GLN A 150 -6.12 1.26 21.34
CA GLN A 150 -7.00 0.17 21.76
C GLN A 150 -8.48 0.43 21.46
N VAL A 151 -8.90 1.69 21.41
CA VAL A 151 -10.30 2.07 21.11
C VAL A 151 -10.60 2.25 19.63
N VAL A 152 -9.60 2.09 18.74
CA VAL A 152 -9.79 2.16 17.28
C VAL A 152 -10.64 1.01 16.79
N SER A 153 -11.67 1.30 15.99
CA SER A 153 -12.55 0.31 15.34
C SER A 153 -12.09 -0.07 13.94
N TYR A 154 -11.58 0.90 13.19
CA TYR A 154 -11.10 0.72 11.81
C TYR A 154 -9.71 1.33 11.64
N MET A 155 -8.86 0.68 10.85
CA MET A 155 -7.53 1.16 10.49
C MET A 155 -7.39 1.15 8.98
N SER A 156 -7.22 2.32 8.37
CA SER A 156 -7.00 2.46 6.93
C SER A 156 -5.53 2.79 6.66
N GLY A 157 -4.88 2.00 5.80
CA GLY A 157 -3.47 2.16 5.42
C GLY A 157 -3.30 2.37 3.92
N LEU A 158 -2.33 3.19 3.53
CA LEU A 158 -1.99 3.52 2.16
C LEU A 158 -0.47 3.48 1.99
N SER A 159 0.05 2.86 0.90
CA SER A 159 1.48 2.83 0.58
C SER A 159 2.34 2.37 1.78
N GLY A 160 3.25 3.18 2.29
CA GLY A 160 4.00 2.88 3.52
C GLY A 160 3.12 2.62 4.75
N GLY A 161 1.93 3.22 4.82
CA GLY A 161 0.90 2.91 5.82
C GLY A 161 0.28 1.52 5.66
N SER A 162 0.20 1.00 4.43
CA SER A 162 -0.20 -0.39 4.18
C SER A 162 0.85 -1.39 4.69
N TRP A 163 2.14 -1.03 4.61
CA TRP A 163 3.24 -1.88 5.07
C TRP A 163 3.20 -2.08 6.59
N ILE A 164 3.03 -1.01 7.36
CA ILE A 164 2.87 -1.14 8.81
C ILE A 164 1.58 -1.87 9.18
N THR A 165 0.47 -1.63 8.47
CA THR A 165 -0.78 -2.33 8.71
C THR A 165 -0.60 -3.83 8.49
N GLY A 166 -0.05 -4.25 7.33
CA GLY A 166 0.25 -5.66 7.07
C GLY A 166 1.21 -6.26 8.11
N SER A 167 2.27 -5.51 8.47
CA SER A 167 3.22 -5.96 9.49
C SER A 167 2.56 -6.21 10.85
N LEU A 168 1.64 -5.35 11.28
CA LEU A 168 0.91 -5.53 12.54
C LEU A 168 0.07 -6.81 12.54
N PHE A 169 -0.70 -7.04 11.48
CA PHE A 169 -1.58 -8.20 11.42
C PHE A 169 -0.81 -9.51 11.26
N PHE A 170 0.08 -9.62 10.29
CA PHE A 170 0.80 -10.87 10.02
C PHE A 170 1.86 -11.24 11.06
N ASN A 171 2.17 -10.33 11.99
CA ASN A 171 2.95 -10.63 13.21
C ASN A 171 2.07 -10.77 14.46
N ASN A 172 0.75 -11.00 14.29
CA ASN A 172 -0.20 -11.23 15.39
C ASN A 172 -0.29 -10.06 16.40
N TRP A 173 -0.27 -8.82 15.90
CA TRP A 173 -0.48 -7.59 16.69
C TRP A 173 0.52 -7.37 17.83
N PRO A 174 1.84 -7.40 17.57
CA PRO A 174 2.86 -7.18 18.61
C PRO A 174 2.83 -5.73 19.12
N THR A 175 3.63 -5.44 20.14
CA THR A 175 3.93 -4.04 20.47
C THR A 175 4.73 -3.39 19.34
N ILE A 176 4.57 -2.10 19.17
CA ILE A 176 5.25 -1.37 18.08
C ILE A 176 6.77 -1.48 18.19
N ASN A 177 7.30 -1.40 19.40
CA ASN A 177 8.73 -1.50 19.64
C ASN A 177 9.28 -2.88 19.26
N GLU A 178 8.57 -3.96 19.62
CA GLU A 178 8.94 -5.31 19.20
C GLU A 178 8.89 -5.48 17.68
N MET A 179 7.85 -4.95 17.05
CA MET A 179 7.69 -5.04 15.60
C MET A 179 8.80 -4.30 14.83
N VAL A 180 9.22 -3.12 15.28
CA VAL A 180 10.19 -2.29 14.56
C VAL A 180 11.62 -2.60 14.97
N LEU A 181 11.90 -2.67 16.27
CA LEU A 181 13.25 -2.81 16.82
C LEU A 181 13.61 -4.25 17.17
N GLY A 182 12.61 -5.12 17.22
CA GLY A 182 12.76 -6.51 17.65
C GLY A 182 12.71 -6.67 19.17
N ASN A 183 12.75 -7.92 19.60
CA ASN A 183 12.91 -8.34 20.99
C ASN A 183 14.01 -9.42 21.10
N ASP A 184 14.35 -9.79 22.33
CA ASP A 184 15.41 -10.78 22.59
C ASP A 184 14.93 -12.26 22.44
N LYS A 185 13.69 -12.48 22.00
CA LYS A 185 13.08 -13.81 22.00
C LYS A 185 12.87 -14.36 20.59
N ASP A 186 11.94 -13.80 19.85
CA ASP A 186 11.38 -14.39 18.63
C ASP A 186 11.20 -13.38 17.49
N MET A 187 11.37 -12.11 17.76
CA MET A 187 11.15 -11.04 16.81
C MET A 187 12.41 -10.20 16.58
N GLU A 188 12.97 -10.24 15.38
CA GLU A 188 14.17 -9.44 15.04
C GLU A 188 13.87 -7.99 14.68
N GLY A 189 12.57 -7.65 14.55
CA GLY A 189 12.10 -6.35 14.09
C GLY A 189 12.23 -6.17 12.56
N TRP A 190 11.90 -5.01 12.09
CA TRP A 190 12.04 -4.68 10.67
C TRP A 190 13.49 -4.67 10.21
N LEU A 191 13.73 -5.14 8.98
CA LEU A 191 15.05 -5.27 8.41
C LEU A 191 15.44 -4.05 7.54
N LEU A 192 15.11 -2.84 8.00
CA LEU A 192 15.24 -1.61 7.20
C LEU A 192 16.69 -1.16 6.99
N GLU A 193 17.67 -1.73 7.71
CA GLU A 193 19.08 -1.52 7.41
C GLU A 193 19.53 -2.20 6.13
N LEU A 194 18.82 -3.23 5.68
CA LEU A 194 18.94 -3.83 4.37
C LEU A 194 18.12 -2.99 3.38
N SER A 195 18.75 -2.50 2.32
CA SER A 195 18.04 -1.68 1.34
C SER A 195 16.92 -2.47 0.67
N LEU A 196 15.76 -1.85 0.53
CA LEU A 196 14.60 -2.47 -0.13
C LEU A 196 14.93 -2.98 -1.55
N ALA A 197 15.78 -2.28 -2.28
CA ALA A 197 16.13 -2.60 -3.65
C ALA A 197 17.47 -3.36 -3.78
N THR A 198 18.46 -3.10 -2.91
CA THR A 198 19.81 -3.68 -2.97
C THR A 198 20.31 -4.02 -1.57
N PRO A 199 19.79 -5.10 -0.97
CA PRO A 199 20.00 -5.38 0.46
C PRO A 199 21.46 -5.66 0.85
N ASP A 200 22.28 -6.17 -0.04
CA ASP A 200 23.74 -6.35 0.17
C ASP A 200 24.58 -5.18 -0.41
N GLY A 201 23.96 -3.97 -0.48
CA GLY A 201 24.61 -2.77 -1.03
C GLY A 201 24.56 -2.72 -2.55
N ILE A 202 25.35 -1.82 -3.13
CA ILE A 202 25.27 -1.47 -4.55
C ILE A 202 25.92 -2.46 -5.52
N ASN A 203 26.64 -3.46 -5.01
CA ASN A 203 27.17 -4.53 -5.86
C ASN A 203 26.05 -5.51 -6.23
N LEU A 204 25.39 -5.26 -7.35
CA LEU A 204 24.30 -6.08 -7.86
C LEU A 204 24.71 -7.52 -8.18
N PHE A 205 26.01 -7.76 -8.38
CA PHE A 205 26.58 -9.06 -8.68
C PHE A 205 27.12 -9.78 -7.46
N SER A 206 26.91 -9.26 -6.24
CA SER A 206 27.22 -10.04 -5.04
C SER A 206 26.32 -11.27 -4.97
N ASP A 207 26.84 -12.39 -4.45
CA ASP A 207 26.08 -13.64 -4.33
C ASP A 207 24.78 -13.44 -3.56
N LYS A 208 24.79 -12.59 -2.54
CA LYS A 208 23.61 -12.26 -1.74
C LYS A 208 22.55 -11.49 -2.53
N ASN A 209 22.93 -10.44 -3.26
CA ASN A 209 21.97 -9.73 -4.11
C ASN A 209 21.43 -10.64 -5.21
N GLN A 210 22.26 -11.52 -5.79
CA GLN A 210 21.81 -12.50 -6.77
C GLN A 210 20.82 -13.51 -6.18
N ALA A 211 21.05 -14.00 -4.97
CA ALA A 211 20.14 -14.89 -4.26
C ALA A 211 18.79 -14.20 -4.00
N PHE A 212 18.83 -12.96 -3.49
CA PHE A 212 17.61 -12.15 -3.26
C PHE A 212 16.81 -11.91 -4.53
N PHE A 213 17.44 -11.41 -5.59
CA PHE A 213 16.76 -11.18 -6.87
C PHE A 213 16.28 -12.47 -7.51
N GLY A 214 17.05 -13.55 -7.39
CA GLY A 214 16.66 -14.88 -7.87
C GLY A 214 15.35 -15.32 -7.21
N SER A 215 15.26 -15.30 -5.90
CA SER A 215 14.07 -15.67 -5.15
C SER A 215 12.84 -14.80 -5.50
N VAL A 216 13.04 -13.47 -5.56
CA VAL A 216 11.98 -12.52 -5.96
C VAL A 216 11.45 -12.84 -7.36
N LEU A 217 12.34 -13.01 -8.34
CA LEU A 217 11.95 -13.27 -9.74
C LEU A 217 11.31 -14.65 -9.93
N TRP A 218 11.81 -15.68 -9.24
CA TRP A 218 11.20 -17.01 -9.28
C TRP A 218 9.76 -17.00 -8.77
N SER A 219 9.45 -16.23 -7.72
CA SER A 219 8.09 -16.04 -7.22
C SER A 219 7.18 -15.46 -8.31
N VAL A 220 7.63 -14.41 -9.00
CA VAL A 220 6.89 -13.77 -10.09
C VAL A 220 6.68 -14.72 -11.28
N MET A 221 7.72 -15.50 -11.60
CA MET A 221 7.64 -16.52 -12.64
C MET A 221 6.63 -17.63 -12.31
N ALA A 222 6.56 -18.04 -11.04
CA ALA A 222 5.59 -19.04 -10.61
C ALA A 222 4.16 -18.54 -10.83
N LYS A 223 3.86 -17.27 -10.47
CA LYS A 223 2.56 -16.61 -10.76
C LYS A 223 2.28 -16.56 -12.28
N ALA A 224 3.26 -16.09 -13.07
CA ALA A 224 3.13 -16.00 -14.52
C ALA A 224 2.92 -17.38 -15.20
N ASN A 225 3.53 -18.44 -14.69
CA ASN A 225 3.36 -19.81 -15.18
C ASN A 225 1.96 -20.39 -14.96
N LYS A 226 1.21 -19.84 -13.99
CA LYS A 226 -0.22 -20.17 -13.80
C LYS A 226 -1.12 -19.45 -14.81
N GLY A 227 -0.56 -18.62 -15.70
CA GLY A 227 -1.32 -17.82 -16.67
C GLY A 227 -1.91 -16.53 -16.08
N VAL A 228 -1.58 -16.23 -14.84
CA VAL A 228 -1.99 -14.98 -14.18
C VAL A 228 -1.04 -13.87 -14.59
N ASP A 229 -1.59 -12.70 -14.82
CA ASP A 229 -0.81 -11.55 -15.25
C ASP A 229 0.11 -11.05 -14.14
N THR A 230 1.27 -10.53 -14.54
CA THR A 230 2.28 -9.99 -13.64
C THR A 230 2.78 -8.66 -14.18
N SER A 231 3.15 -7.77 -13.30
CA SER A 231 3.73 -6.47 -13.62
C SER A 231 4.99 -6.23 -12.79
N ILE A 232 5.56 -5.04 -12.86
CA ILE A 232 6.68 -4.63 -12.00
C ILE A 232 6.25 -4.54 -10.51
N THR A 233 4.96 -4.43 -10.23
CA THR A 233 4.44 -4.47 -8.87
C THR A 233 4.67 -5.82 -8.19
N ASP A 234 4.73 -6.94 -8.93
CA ASP A 234 4.98 -8.25 -8.33
C ASP A 234 6.37 -8.36 -7.68
N PRO A 235 7.51 -8.08 -8.38
CA PRO A 235 8.81 -8.07 -7.71
C PRO A 235 8.90 -7.02 -6.59
N TRP A 236 8.31 -5.83 -6.76
CA TRP A 236 8.20 -4.81 -5.73
C TRP A 236 7.50 -5.34 -4.47
N SER A 237 6.38 -6.01 -4.65
CA SER A 237 5.60 -6.66 -3.58
C SER A 237 6.41 -7.69 -2.81
N ARG A 238 7.22 -8.47 -3.51
CA ARG A 238 8.11 -9.45 -2.88
C ARG A 238 9.21 -8.76 -2.05
N MET A 239 9.80 -7.68 -2.57
CA MET A 239 10.80 -6.88 -1.83
C MET A 239 10.19 -6.31 -0.54
N ILE A 240 8.96 -5.79 -0.58
CA ILE A 240 8.22 -5.33 0.61
C ILE A 240 8.00 -6.49 1.59
N SER A 241 7.61 -7.67 1.11
CA SER A 241 7.36 -8.85 1.96
C SER A 241 8.57 -9.22 2.82
N TYR A 242 9.77 -9.17 2.24
CA TYR A 242 11.02 -9.47 2.95
C TYR A 242 11.28 -8.58 4.16
N HIS A 243 10.76 -7.35 4.16
CA HIS A 243 11.06 -6.36 5.20
C HIS A 243 9.95 -6.21 6.25
N PHE A 244 8.68 -6.48 5.87
CA PHE A 244 7.52 -6.13 6.68
C PHE A 244 6.65 -7.32 7.09
N LEU A 245 6.73 -8.46 6.39
CA LEU A 245 6.02 -9.68 6.78
C LEU A 245 6.90 -10.60 7.63
N ASN A 246 6.29 -11.50 8.38
CA ASN A 246 7.01 -12.51 9.14
C ASN A 246 7.70 -13.54 8.22
N GLN A 247 8.42 -14.51 8.80
CA GLN A 247 9.23 -15.54 8.14
C GLN A 247 10.57 -15.06 7.57
N THR A 248 10.87 -13.77 7.57
CA THR A 248 12.18 -13.25 7.18
C THR A 248 12.91 -12.69 8.39
N ASN A 249 14.18 -13.04 8.53
CA ASN A 249 15.08 -12.55 9.57
C ASN A 249 16.48 -12.34 8.97
N ARG A 250 17.42 -11.78 9.75
CA ARG A 250 18.80 -11.48 9.25
C ARG A 250 19.58 -12.71 8.83
N LYS A 251 19.25 -13.90 9.37
CA LYS A 251 19.97 -15.14 9.04
C LYS A 251 19.50 -15.73 7.72
N ASN A 252 18.19 -15.66 7.45
CA ASN A 252 17.59 -16.26 6.25
C ASN A 252 17.31 -15.28 5.11
N PHE A 253 17.57 -13.98 5.28
CA PHE A 253 17.24 -12.96 4.28
C PHE A 253 17.76 -13.28 2.87
N PHE A 254 18.93 -13.91 2.79
CA PHE A 254 19.60 -14.26 1.54
C PHE A 254 19.56 -15.77 1.23
N THR A 255 18.75 -16.54 1.94
CA THR A 255 18.56 -17.96 1.69
C THR A 255 17.22 -18.21 1.00
N ASN A 256 16.98 -19.42 0.55
CA ASN A 256 15.73 -19.83 -0.09
C ASN A 256 15.01 -20.91 0.74
N ASP A 257 15.32 -21.00 2.03
CA ASP A 257 14.76 -21.98 2.97
C ASP A 257 13.42 -21.55 3.57
N THR A 258 12.95 -20.34 3.26
CA THR A 258 11.63 -19.83 3.68
C THR A 258 10.90 -19.14 2.55
N ALA A 259 9.58 -18.97 2.71
CA ALA A 259 8.75 -18.30 1.72
C ALA A 259 8.87 -16.76 1.75
N HIS A 260 9.56 -16.18 2.74
CA HIS A 260 9.72 -14.73 2.91
C HIS A 260 8.40 -13.96 2.77
N GLY A 261 7.35 -14.41 3.48
CA GLY A 261 6.03 -13.83 3.44
C GLY A 261 5.18 -14.18 2.20
N ALA A 262 5.69 -15.01 1.26
CA ALA A 262 4.82 -15.58 0.23
C ALA A 262 3.83 -16.58 0.85
N GLY A 263 2.64 -16.69 0.27
CA GLY A 263 1.60 -17.57 0.78
C GLY A 263 0.79 -17.00 1.94
N GLN A 264 1.16 -15.85 2.50
CA GLN A 264 0.35 -15.12 3.45
C GLN A 264 -0.73 -14.34 2.68
N LEU A 265 -1.99 -14.66 2.92
CA LEU A 265 -3.13 -14.08 2.20
C LEU A 265 -3.81 -13.02 3.06
N TRP A 266 -4.23 -11.93 2.43
CA TRP A 266 -5.00 -10.89 3.12
C TRP A 266 -6.33 -11.43 3.62
N SER A 267 -6.95 -12.33 2.88
CA SER A 267 -8.17 -13.06 3.27
C SER A 267 -7.97 -14.05 4.43
N ASP A 268 -6.73 -14.35 4.84
CA ASP A 268 -6.43 -15.17 6.01
C ASP A 268 -6.32 -14.36 7.32
N ILE A 269 -6.40 -13.02 7.26
CA ILE A 269 -6.40 -12.16 8.46
C ILE A 269 -7.45 -12.60 9.49
N PRO A 270 -8.67 -13.04 9.11
CA PRO A 270 -9.66 -13.59 10.07
C PRO A 270 -9.19 -14.83 10.84
N LEU A 271 -8.14 -15.51 10.40
CA LEU A 271 -7.56 -16.65 11.09
C LEU A 271 -6.50 -16.28 12.14
N ILE A 272 -6.06 -15.00 12.15
CA ILE A 272 -5.04 -14.50 13.08
C ILE A 272 -5.62 -14.42 14.49
N PRO A 273 -4.93 -14.95 15.53
CA PRO A 273 -5.47 -15.01 16.88
C PRO A 273 -5.90 -13.66 17.47
N ALA A 274 -5.12 -12.60 17.26
CA ALA A 274 -5.46 -11.26 17.74
C ALA A 274 -6.74 -10.71 17.07
N TYR A 275 -6.94 -11.01 15.78
CA TYR A 275 -8.18 -10.67 15.08
C TYR A 275 -9.37 -11.48 15.59
N GLN A 276 -9.24 -12.80 15.71
CA GLN A 276 -10.30 -13.67 16.25
C GLN A 276 -10.78 -13.26 17.65
N GLN A 277 -9.87 -12.70 18.45
CA GLN A 277 -10.18 -12.16 19.78
C GLN A 277 -10.74 -10.73 19.74
N HIS A 278 -10.99 -10.16 18.55
CA HIS A 278 -11.46 -8.79 18.33
C HIS A 278 -10.55 -7.72 18.98
N LYS A 279 -9.27 -8.03 19.22
CA LYS A 279 -8.29 -7.11 19.82
C LYS A 279 -7.74 -6.09 18.86
N THR A 280 -7.90 -6.31 17.56
CA THR A 280 -7.40 -5.42 16.49
C THR A 280 -8.53 -4.58 15.90
N PRO A 281 -8.25 -3.38 15.34
CA PRO A 281 -9.19 -2.71 14.45
C PRO A 281 -9.45 -3.55 13.19
N PHE A 282 -10.52 -3.25 12.45
CA PHE A 282 -10.76 -3.84 11.12
C PHE A 282 -9.85 -3.15 10.09
N PRO A 283 -8.98 -3.87 9.35
CA PRO A 283 -8.02 -3.26 8.44
C PRO A 283 -8.62 -2.99 7.06
N ILE A 284 -8.20 -1.87 6.47
CA ILE A 284 -8.55 -1.46 5.10
C ILE A 284 -7.28 -0.95 4.42
N ILE A 285 -6.98 -1.41 3.22
CA ILE A 285 -5.89 -0.89 2.38
C ILE A 285 -6.50 -0.16 1.19
N VAL A 286 -5.87 0.94 0.79
CA VAL A 286 -6.34 1.81 -0.30
C VAL A 286 -5.40 1.74 -1.49
N ALA A 287 -5.97 1.70 -2.68
CA ALA A 287 -5.28 1.84 -3.96
C ALA A 287 -6.13 2.67 -4.93
N ASP A 288 -5.48 3.45 -5.80
CA ASP A 288 -6.15 4.21 -6.84
C ASP A 288 -6.30 3.40 -8.12
N SER A 289 -7.38 3.64 -8.86
CA SER A 289 -7.47 3.23 -10.25
C SER A 289 -6.66 4.17 -11.14
N ARG A 290 -5.86 3.62 -12.02
CA ARG A 290 -5.38 4.33 -13.20
C ARG A 290 -6.19 3.84 -14.40
N PRO A 291 -7.05 4.68 -15.00
CA PRO A 291 -7.87 4.26 -16.12
C PRO A 291 -7.04 3.68 -17.25
N VAL A 292 -7.46 2.53 -17.77
CA VAL A 292 -6.71 1.77 -18.79
C VAL A 292 -6.51 2.60 -20.04
N GLY A 293 -5.25 2.78 -20.44
CA GLY A 293 -4.86 3.59 -21.60
C GLY A 293 -4.65 5.07 -21.28
N SER A 294 -4.73 5.48 -20.02
CA SER A 294 -4.39 6.85 -19.61
C SER A 294 -2.89 7.14 -19.77
N ASN A 295 -2.53 8.42 -19.80
CA ASN A 295 -1.13 8.82 -19.87
C ASN A 295 -0.42 8.54 -18.54
N LEU A 296 0.57 7.65 -18.56
CA LEU A 296 1.32 7.21 -17.38
C LEU A 296 2.23 8.29 -16.77
N THR A 297 2.48 9.38 -17.49
CA THR A 297 3.38 10.47 -17.04
C THR A 297 2.64 11.62 -16.37
N THR A 298 1.31 11.62 -16.37
CA THR A 298 0.49 12.66 -15.74
C THR A 298 0.05 12.22 -14.35
N SER A 299 -0.03 13.17 -13.41
CA SER A 299 -0.72 12.94 -12.13
C SER A 299 -2.18 12.57 -12.37
N LEU A 300 -2.76 11.75 -11.51
CA LEU A 300 -4.18 11.49 -11.54
C LEU A 300 -4.96 12.73 -11.13
N SER A 301 -6.17 12.88 -11.70
CA SER A 301 -7.19 13.78 -11.15
C SER A 301 -7.85 13.13 -9.92
N LEU A 302 -8.85 13.79 -9.35
CA LEU A 302 -9.66 13.24 -8.26
C LEU A 302 -10.78 12.31 -8.76
N ASP A 303 -11.01 12.20 -10.08
CA ASP A 303 -12.14 11.48 -10.67
C ASP A 303 -12.03 9.96 -10.67
N PRO A 304 -10.84 9.34 -10.87
CA PRO A 304 -10.71 7.90 -10.87
C PRO A 304 -11.20 7.26 -9.57
N VAL A 305 -11.69 6.03 -9.71
CA VAL A 305 -12.21 5.23 -8.59
C VAL A 305 -11.09 4.93 -7.60
N VAL A 306 -11.38 5.13 -6.32
CA VAL A 306 -10.54 4.67 -5.22
C VAL A 306 -11.07 3.33 -4.74
N TYR A 307 -10.17 2.34 -4.71
CA TYR A 307 -10.48 1.01 -4.24
C TYR A 307 -10.03 0.82 -2.80
N GLU A 308 -10.80 0.03 -2.07
CA GLU A 308 -10.46 -0.46 -0.74
C GLU A 308 -10.36 -1.99 -0.73
N ILE A 309 -9.36 -2.50 -0.01
CA ILE A 309 -9.09 -3.92 0.14
C ILE A 309 -9.17 -4.24 1.63
N THR A 310 -10.18 -5.01 2.00
CA THR A 310 -10.40 -5.53 3.35
C THR A 310 -10.03 -7.01 3.40
N PRO A 311 -10.00 -7.69 4.55
CA PRO A 311 -9.85 -9.14 4.59
C PRO A 311 -10.96 -9.92 3.88
N LEU A 312 -12.09 -9.27 3.60
CA LEU A 312 -13.29 -9.90 3.08
C LEU A 312 -13.58 -9.53 1.63
N GLU A 313 -13.31 -8.29 1.24
CA GLU A 313 -13.73 -7.74 -0.03
C GLU A 313 -12.68 -6.83 -0.68
N PHE A 314 -12.63 -6.88 -1.99
CA PHE A 314 -12.10 -5.84 -2.86
C PHE A 314 -13.27 -4.98 -3.33
N ALA A 315 -13.32 -3.72 -2.95
CA ALA A 315 -14.52 -2.89 -3.08
C ALA A 315 -14.22 -1.44 -3.48
N SER A 316 -15.24 -0.74 -3.91
CA SER A 316 -15.26 0.72 -3.93
C SER A 316 -16.63 1.25 -3.53
N TYR A 317 -16.64 2.24 -2.64
CA TYR A 317 -17.82 2.99 -2.23
C TYR A 317 -17.97 4.31 -2.99
N ASP A 318 -17.14 4.53 -3.99
CA ASP A 318 -17.31 5.65 -4.91
C ASP A 318 -18.66 5.55 -5.63
N PRO A 319 -19.39 6.66 -5.79
CA PRO A 319 -20.74 6.67 -6.40
C PRO A 319 -20.78 6.03 -7.79
N ASN A 320 -19.71 6.16 -8.56
CA ASN A 320 -19.63 5.66 -9.92
C ASN A 320 -19.54 4.13 -10.02
N LEU A 321 -19.08 3.44 -8.94
CA LEU A 321 -18.96 2.00 -8.92
C LEU A 321 -19.91 1.35 -7.91
N SER A 322 -19.79 1.66 -6.61
CA SER A 322 -20.65 1.13 -5.54
C SER A 322 -20.81 -0.39 -5.59
N ALA A 323 -19.70 -1.10 -5.65
CA ALA A 323 -19.66 -2.56 -5.73
C ALA A 323 -18.48 -3.15 -4.97
N ALA A 324 -18.61 -4.42 -4.60
CA ALA A 324 -17.60 -5.19 -3.87
C ALA A 324 -17.52 -6.61 -4.43
N MET A 325 -16.33 -7.19 -4.39
CA MET A 325 -16.05 -8.58 -4.72
C MET A 325 -15.46 -9.31 -3.53
N ASN A 326 -15.84 -10.57 -3.33
CA ASN A 326 -15.21 -11.44 -2.35
C ASN A 326 -13.71 -11.58 -2.63
N LEU A 327 -12.88 -11.16 -1.68
CA LEU A 327 -11.43 -11.06 -1.86
C LEU A 327 -10.76 -12.42 -2.17
N THR A 328 -11.26 -13.50 -1.58
CA THR A 328 -10.74 -14.86 -1.82
C THR A 328 -10.69 -15.21 -3.32
N TYR A 329 -11.59 -14.65 -4.11
CA TYR A 329 -11.73 -14.92 -5.53
C TYR A 329 -11.28 -13.75 -6.42
N ALA A 330 -10.63 -12.73 -5.88
CA ALA A 330 -10.24 -11.51 -6.61
C ALA A 330 -9.33 -11.73 -7.83
N GLY A 331 -8.69 -12.90 -7.93
CA GLY A 331 -7.94 -13.32 -9.11
C GLY A 331 -8.79 -13.83 -10.28
N THR A 332 -10.12 -13.88 -10.14
CA THR A 332 -11.05 -14.42 -11.14
C THR A 332 -11.55 -13.33 -12.08
N HIS A 333 -11.41 -13.54 -13.38
CA HIS A 333 -12.05 -12.68 -14.38
C HIS A 333 -13.56 -12.90 -14.37
N LEU A 334 -14.32 -11.82 -14.17
CA LEU A 334 -15.78 -11.83 -14.21
C LEU A 334 -16.29 -11.01 -15.39
N SER A 335 -17.43 -11.44 -15.93
CA SER A 335 -18.24 -10.66 -16.86
C SER A 335 -19.67 -10.65 -16.35
N ASN A 336 -20.23 -9.47 -16.15
CA ASN A 336 -21.58 -9.32 -15.58
C ASN A 336 -21.74 -10.10 -14.25
N GLY A 337 -20.71 -10.09 -13.40
CA GLY A 337 -20.70 -10.77 -12.10
C GLY A 337 -20.55 -12.28 -12.13
N LYS A 338 -20.24 -12.89 -13.28
CA LYS A 338 -20.04 -14.33 -13.44
C LYS A 338 -18.64 -14.64 -13.97
N PRO A 339 -18.00 -15.75 -13.54
CA PRO A 339 -16.72 -16.16 -14.08
C PRO A 339 -16.76 -16.36 -15.59
N GLU A 340 -15.79 -15.80 -16.31
CA GLU A 340 -15.69 -15.95 -17.78
C GLU A 340 -15.50 -17.40 -18.21
N ASN A 341 -14.78 -18.19 -17.42
CA ASN A 341 -14.49 -19.61 -17.70
C ASN A 341 -15.51 -20.56 -17.01
N GLY A 342 -16.79 -20.27 -17.10
CA GLY A 342 -17.83 -21.12 -16.56
C GLY A 342 -17.84 -21.14 -15.03
N SER A 343 -17.45 -22.28 -14.41
CA SER A 343 -17.39 -22.44 -12.96
C SER A 343 -15.97 -22.40 -12.37
N ALA A 344 -14.97 -22.02 -13.17
CA ALA A 344 -13.58 -21.98 -12.73
C ALA A 344 -13.22 -20.61 -12.13
N CYS A 345 -12.78 -20.62 -10.88
CA CYS A 345 -12.31 -19.47 -10.12
C CYS A 345 -10.79 -19.51 -9.90
N VAL A 346 -10.25 -18.40 -9.44
CA VAL A 346 -8.86 -18.24 -9.01
C VAL A 346 -8.85 -17.82 -7.54
N THR A 347 -8.07 -18.52 -6.73
CA THR A 347 -7.87 -18.19 -5.29
C THR A 347 -6.40 -17.91 -5.00
N ARG A 348 -6.08 -17.41 -3.82
CA ARG A 348 -4.71 -17.06 -3.38
C ARG A 348 -4.05 -15.96 -4.24
N PHE A 349 -4.84 -15.15 -4.92
CA PHE A 349 -4.36 -13.97 -5.64
C PHE A 349 -4.01 -12.82 -4.69
N ASP A 350 -4.69 -12.75 -3.58
CA ASP A 350 -4.65 -11.74 -2.54
C ASP A 350 -3.45 -11.89 -1.57
N GLN A 351 -2.28 -12.18 -2.13
CA GLN A 351 -1.02 -12.22 -1.39
C GLN A 351 -0.82 -10.92 -0.62
N ALA A 352 -0.53 -10.99 0.69
CA ALA A 352 -0.36 -9.82 1.55
C ALA A 352 0.67 -8.84 1.00
N GLY A 353 1.82 -9.37 0.54
CA GLY A 353 2.83 -8.57 -0.14
C GLY A 353 2.30 -7.89 -1.40
N PHE A 354 1.47 -8.58 -2.22
CA PHE A 354 0.92 -8.02 -3.44
C PHE A 354 -0.09 -6.90 -3.16
N ILE A 355 -0.90 -7.01 -2.11
CA ILE A 355 -1.81 -5.95 -1.67
C ILE A 355 -1.04 -4.73 -1.19
N MET A 356 -0.02 -4.93 -0.32
CA MET A 356 0.86 -3.84 0.13
C MET A 356 1.63 -3.19 -1.03
N GLY A 357 2.06 -4.00 -2.01
CA GLY A 357 2.74 -3.53 -3.21
C GLY A 357 1.80 -2.78 -4.17
N THR A 358 0.55 -3.24 -4.34
CA THR A 358 -0.49 -2.55 -5.12
C THR A 358 -0.72 -1.14 -4.57
N SER A 359 -0.94 -1.04 -3.25
CA SER A 359 -1.13 0.24 -2.55
C SER A 359 0.09 1.18 -2.62
N ALA A 360 1.26 0.66 -3.01
CA ALA A 360 2.54 1.37 -3.03
C ALA A 360 3.21 1.36 -4.42
N SER A 361 2.45 1.22 -5.49
CA SER A 361 2.97 1.20 -6.86
C SER A 361 3.25 2.62 -7.36
N LEU A 362 4.47 3.13 -7.10
CA LEU A 362 4.96 4.49 -7.44
C LEU A 362 6.08 4.47 -8.49
N PHE A 363 6.11 3.49 -9.36
CA PHE A 363 7.29 3.28 -10.24
C PHE A 363 7.60 4.46 -11.16
N ASN A 364 6.60 5.15 -11.67
CA ASN A 364 6.83 6.35 -12.49
C ASN A 364 7.60 7.42 -11.71
N GLN A 365 7.21 7.68 -10.47
CA GLN A 365 7.90 8.65 -9.60
C GLN A 365 9.30 8.16 -9.19
N LEU A 366 9.45 6.86 -8.93
CA LEU A 366 10.76 6.26 -8.63
C LEU A 366 11.70 6.35 -9.84
N PHE A 367 11.20 6.12 -11.04
CA PHE A 367 11.97 6.27 -12.28
C PHE A 367 12.34 7.71 -12.56
N ASP A 368 11.44 8.66 -12.34
CA ASP A 368 11.72 10.09 -12.49
C ASP A 368 12.73 10.56 -11.44
N PHE A 369 12.64 10.09 -10.20
CA PHE A 369 13.64 10.35 -9.18
C PHE A 369 15.02 9.76 -9.56
N ALA A 370 15.07 8.52 -10.02
CA ALA A 370 16.29 7.87 -10.49
C ALA A 370 16.87 8.60 -11.69
N ARG A 371 16.05 8.99 -12.67
CA ARG A 371 16.41 9.77 -13.84
C ARG A 371 16.97 11.14 -13.46
N ASN A 372 16.29 11.87 -12.58
CA ASN A 372 16.73 13.18 -12.12
C ASN A 372 18.02 13.10 -11.28
N SER A 373 18.17 12.05 -10.49
CA SER A 373 19.39 11.78 -9.73
C SER A 373 20.55 11.38 -10.64
N ILE A 374 20.29 10.62 -11.71
CA ILE A 374 21.28 10.20 -12.71
C ILE A 374 21.63 11.38 -13.64
N SER A 375 20.66 12.19 -14.05
CA SER A 375 20.89 13.38 -14.89
C SER A 375 21.74 14.45 -14.18
N ALA A 376 21.69 14.48 -12.85
CA ALA A 376 22.64 15.29 -12.06
C ALA A 376 24.09 14.74 -12.11
N PHE A 377 24.29 13.51 -12.61
CA PHE A 377 25.59 12.81 -12.63
C PHE A 377 26.17 12.55 -14.01
N SER A 378 25.45 12.62 -15.12
CA SER A 378 26.02 12.65 -16.49
C SER A 378 24.96 12.65 -17.60
N SER A 379 25.38 13.17 -18.74
CA SER A 379 24.76 13.14 -20.06
C SER A 379 24.48 11.73 -20.60
N ASP A 380 23.38 11.61 -21.32
CA ASP A 380 23.02 10.66 -22.40
C ASP A 380 22.88 9.15 -22.15
N ASP A 381 23.51 8.52 -21.16
CA ASP A 381 23.46 7.04 -21.02
C ASP A 381 22.35 6.51 -20.10
N GLY A 382 21.75 7.35 -19.27
CA GLY A 382 20.68 6.95 -18.33
C GLY A 382 19.34 6.62 -19.00
N ASP A 383 19.04 7.24 -20.13
CA ASP A 383 17.82 7.01 -20.90
C ASP A 383 17.82 5.62 -21.58
N GLY A 384 19.00 5.09 -21.92
CA GLY A 384 19.12 3.77 -22.56
C GLY A 384 18.71 2.62 -21.66
N LEU A 385 18.99 2.70 -20.36
CA LEU A 385 18.71 1.64 -19.39
C LEU A 385 17.22 1.51 -19.07
N LEU A 386 16.56 2.63 -18.77
CA LEU A 386 15.11 2.72 -18.57
C LEU A 386 14.35 2.33 -19.83
N TYR A 387 14.86 2.74 -21.00
CA TYR A 387 14.29 2.37 -22.28
C TYR A 387 14.37 0.87 -22.56
N VAL A 388 15.50 0.23 -22.26
CA VAL A 388 15.66 -1.22 -22.43
C VAL A 388 14.78 -2.01 -21.47
N LEU A 389 14.65 -1.58 -20.21
CA LEU A 389 13.70 -2.16 -19.24
C LEU A 389 12.25 -2.02 -19.71
N LYS A 390 11.82 -0.81 -20.02
CA LYS A 390 10.46 -0.55 -20.53
C LYS A 390 10.18 -1.30 -21.84
N ARG A 391 11.16 -1.38 -22.73
CA ARG A 391 11.00 -2.10 -24.00
C ARG A 391 10.91 -3.60 -23.83
N GLN A 392 11.71 -4.20 -22.95
CA GLN A 392 11.66 -5.64 -22.72
C GLN A 392 10.39 -6.05 -21.96
N LEU A 393 9.94 -5.23 -21.01
CA LEU A 393 8.66 -5.43 -20.34
C LEU A 393 7.49 -5.28 -21.35
N ARG A 394 7.52 -4.30 -22.26
CA ARG A 394 6.53 -4.15 -23.33
C ARG A 394 6.49 -5.29 -24.32
N GLU A 395 7.63 -5.89 -24.66
CA GLU A 395 7.66 -7.09 -25.54
C GLU A 395 7.04 -8.32 -24.87
N VAL A 396 6.92 -8.32 -23.54
CA VAL A 396 6.26 -9.38 -22.78
C VAL A 396 4.75 -9.17 -22.74
N ARG A 397 4.26 -7.93 -22.75
CA ARG A 397 2.84 -7.61 -22.57
C ARG A 397 2.41 -6.31 -23.24
N THR A 398 1.12 -6.22 -23.51
CA THR A 398 0.45 -5.09 -24.16
C THR A 398 -0.12 -4.06 -23.16
N ARG A 399 0.04 -4.28 -21.84
CA ARG A 399 -0.47 -3.41 -20.78
C ARG A 399 0.63 -2.60 -20.12
N ALA A 400 0.24 -1.55 -19.42
CA ALA A 400 1.15 -0.72 -18.64
C ALA A 400 1.86 -1.56 -17.57
N ASP A 401 3.19 -1.47 -17.54
CA ASP A 401 4.02 -2.34 -16.71
C ASP A 401 4.26 -1.77 -15.30
N ASP A 402 3.93 -0.50 -15.09
CA ASP A 402 4.17 0.25 -13.86
C ASP A 402 2.92 0.38 -12.96
N VAL A 403 1.99 -0.52 -13.12
CA VAL A 403 0.75 -0.65 -12.34
C VAL A 403 0.59 -2.08 -11.82
N ALA A 404 -0.21 -2.25 -10.78
CA ALA A 404 -0.68 -3.57 -10.36
C ALA A 404 -1.83 -4.01 -11.25
N ASN A 405 -1.65 -5.12 -11.97
CA ASN A 405 -2.70 -5.67 -12.82
C ASN A 405 -3.62 -6.58 -12.01
N TRP A 406 -4.88 -6.18 -11.92
CA TRP A 406 -5.95 -6.94 -11.26
C TRP A 406 -6.99 -7.38 -12.29
N PRO A 407 -7.47 -8.64 -12.26
CA PRO A 407 -8.65 -9.01 -13.02
C PRO A 407 -9.82 -8.12 -12.64
N SER A 408 -10.51 -7.51 -13.62
CA SER A 408 -11.66 -6.67 -13.31
C SER A 408 -12.86 -7.53 -12.88
N PRO A 409 -13.33 -7.43 -11.64
CA PRO A 409 -14.54 -8.13 -11.24
C PRO A 409 -15.80 -7.36 -11.62
N PHE A 410 -15.66 -6.11 -12.05
CA PHE A 410 -16.76 -5.18 -12.29
C PHE A 410 -17.09 -5.00 -13.76
N ASN A 411 -16.42 -5.75 -14.66
CA ASN A 411 -16.70 -5.72 -16.08
C ASN A 411 -18.16 -6.05 -16.37
N GLY A 412 -18.81 -5.17 -17.14
CA GLY A 412 -20.19 -5.35 -17.61
C GLY A 412 -21.28 -5.18 -16.55
N LEU A 413 -20.94 -4.71 -15.34
CA LEU A 413 -21.98 -4.35 -14.36
C LEU A 413 -22.79 -3.17 -14.87
N LYS A 414 -24.07 -3.40 -15.20
CA LYS A 414 -24.95 -2.44 -15.90
C LYS A 414 -25.25 -1.16 -15.11
N ASN A 415 -25.07 -1.18 -13.80
CA ASN A 415 -25.38 -0.05 -12.90
C ASN A 415 -24.16 0.80 -12.56
N THR A 416 -23.01 0.57 -13.21
CA THR A 416 -21.79 1.32 -12.96
C THR A 416 -21.44 2.24 -14.10
N THR A 417 -20.84 3.37 -13.78
CA THR A 417 -20.46 4.42 -14.75
C THR A 417 -18.98 4.80 -14.64
N PHE A 418 -18.18 3.98 -13.94
CA PHE A 418 -16.74 4.23 -13.86
C PHE A 418 -16.04 3.93 -15.20
N GLU A 419 -14.89 4.55 -15.40
CA GLU A 419 -14.20 4.59 -16.69
C GLU A 419 -13.80 3.22 -17.23
N ASP A 420 -13.44 2.27 -16.33
CA ASP A 420 -13.02 0.92 -16.70
C ASP A 420 -14.17 -0.11 -16.65
N SER A 421 -15.42 0.34 -16.72
CA SER A 421 -16.62 -0.54 -16.61
C SER A 421 -16.73 -1.60 -17.69
N ASP A 422 -16.06 -1.44 -18.83
CA ASP A 422 -16.00 -2.38 -19.95
C ASP A 422 -14.66 -3.13 -20.06
N LYS A 423 -13.75 -2.95 -19.11
CA LYS A 423 -12.40 -3.54 -19.15
C LYS A 423 -12.34 -4.86 -18.41
N ASN A 424 -11.57 -5.81 -18.95
CA ASN A 424 -11.30 -7.09 -18.31
C ASN A 424 -10.22 -7.01 -17.22
N TRP A 425 -9.53 -5.88 -17.13
CA TRP A 425 -8.46 -5.62 -16.19
C TRP A 425 -8.62 -4.26 -15.56
N LEU A 426 -8.18 -4.15 -14.32
CA LEU A 426 -7.96 -2.90 -13.62
C LEU A 426 -6.46 -2.69 -13.49
N GLU A 427 -6.03 -1.47 -13.73
CA GLU A 427 -4.67 -1.01 -13.48
C GLU A 427 -4.68 -0.20 -12.18
N LEU A 428 -4.13 -0.78 -11.09
CA LEU A 428 -4.10 -0.15 -9.78
C LEU A 428 -2.71 0.40 -9.49
N ILE A 429 -2.68 1.54 -8.82
CA ILE A 429 -1.46 2.24 -8.44
C ILE A 429 -1.52 2.70 -6.99
N ASP A 430 -0.42 3.30 -6.53
CA ASP A 430 -0.33 3.90 -5.20
C ASP A 430 -1.54 4.79 -4.90
N GLY A 431 -2.17 4.56 -3.75
CA GLY A 431 -3.36 5.30 -3.34
C GLY A 431 -3.14 6.78 -3.03
N ALA A 432 -1.90 7.29 -3.15
CA ALA A 432 -1.59 8.72 -3.08
C ALA A 432 -1.52 9.38 -4.45
N SER A 433 -1.74 8.65 -5.54
CA SER A 433 -1.54 9.16 -6.90
C SER A 433 -2.55 10.23 -7.29
N ASN A 434 -3.71 10.26 -6.66
CA ASN A 434 -4.74 11.29 -6.78
C ASN A 434 -4.56 12.45 -5.78
N HIS A 435 -3.40 12.58 -5.14
CA HIS A 435 -3.05 13.56 -4.10
C HIS A 435 -3.67 13.31 -2.71
N GLU A 436 -4.48 12.28 -2.51
CA GLU A 436 -5.04 11.90 -1.21
C GLU A 436 -4.09 10.98 -0.44
N ASN A 437 -2.89 11.47 -0.04
CA ASN A 437 -1.88 10.66 0.63
C ASN A 437 -2.33 10.07 1.99
N ILE A 438 -3.44 10.53 2.54
CA ILE A 438 -4.07 10.00 3.76
C ILE A 438 -5.32 9.23 3.35
N PRO A 439 -5.46 7.94 3.69
CA PRO A 439 -6.56 7.09 3.23
C PRO A 439 -7.86 7.37 4.00
N TYR A 440 -8.44 8.54 3.79
CA TYR A 440 -9.67 8.97 4.44
C TYR A 440 -10.93 8.33 3.82
N ALA A 441 -10.96 8.12 2.52
CA ALA A 441 -12.16 7.70 1.81
C ALA A 441 -12.89 6.53 2.48
N PRO A 442 -12.25 5.40 2.85
CA PRO A 442 -12.94 4.30 3.52
C PRO A 442 -13.56 4.67 4.87
N LEU A 443 -12.91 5.57 5.61
CA LEU A 443 -13.35 5.95 6.95
C LEU A 443 -14.55 6.91 6.92
N PHE A 444 -14.72 7.65 5.82
CA PHE A 444 -15.86 8.54 5.65
C PHE A 444 -17.10 7.87 5.03
N VAL A 445 -17.01 6.60 4.60
CA VAL A 445 -18.17 5.84 4.11
C VAL A 445 -19.29 5.88 5.13
N ARG A 446 -20.48 6.35 4.72
CA ARG A 446 -21.61 6.55 5.63
C ARG A 446 -22.04 5.29 6.37
N ALA A 447 -21.98 4.14 5.70
CA ALA A 447 -22.34 2.85 6.30
C ALA A 447 -21.43 2.47 7.48
N ARG A 448 -20.17 2.98 7.52
CA ARG A 448 -19.24 2.77 8.64
C ARG A 448 -19.52 3.70 9.81
N GLY A 449 -20.03 4.91 9.56
CA GLY A 449 -20.50 5.83 10.58
C GLY A 449 -19.44 6.21 11.62
N MET A 450 -18.28 6.74 11.18
CA MET A 450 -17.23 7.20 12.08
C MET A 450 -17.69 8.43 12.87
N ASP A 451 -17.38 8.46 14.15
CA ASP A 451 -17.57 9.59 15.04
C ASP A 451 -16.28 10.43 15.15
N VAL A 452 -15.15 9.73 15.17
CA VAL A 452 -13.81 10.32 15.32
C VAL A 452 -12.87 9.65 14.34
N ILE A 453 -12.02 10.41 13.67
CA ILE A 453 -10.94 9.90 12.83
C ILE A 453 -9.62 10.46 13.36
N VAL A 454 -8.72 9.55 13.74
CA VAL A 454 -7.33 9.87 14.11
C VAL A 454 -6.49 9.80 12.83
N THR A 455 -5.85 10.91 12.52
CA THR A 455 -5.04 11.04 11.31
C THR A 455 -3.57 11.14 11.68
N ILE A 456 -2.80 10.18 11.20
CA ILE A 456 -1.34 10.23 11.23
C ILE A 456 -0.90 10.89 9.92
N GLU A 457 -0.10 11.95 9.97
CA GLU A 457 0.33 12.70 8.78
C GLU A 457 1.85 12.71 8.66
N GLY A 458 2.36 11.80 7.82
CA GLY A 458 3.79 11.64 7.57
C GLY A 458 4.23 12.04 6.16
N SER A 459 3.47 12.87 5.43
CA SER A 459 3.80 13.31 4.07
C SER A 459 5.10 14.13 4.02
N ALA A 460 5.70 14.24 2.84
CA ALA A 460 6.88 15.06 2.55
C ALA A 460 6.52 16.06 1.44
N ASP A 461 5.62 16.97 1.75
CA ASP A 461 5.03 17.87 0.77
C ASP A 461 5.96 19.06 0.50
N GLU A 462 6.66 19.53 1.53
CA GLU A 462 7.57 20.67 1.44
C GLU A 462 9.00 20.24 1.03
N SER A 463 9.79 21.18 0.57
CA SER A 463 11.18 20.95 0.14
C SER A 463 12.09 20.39 1.26
N ASN A 464 11.72 20.59 2.51
CA ASN A 464 12.37 20.06 3.71
C ASN A 464 11.68 18.79 4.24
N ASN A 465 10.77 18.19 3.46
CA ASN A 465 10.02 16.98 3.76
C ASN A 465 9.09 17.06 4.98
N TRP A 466 8.59 18.23 5.34
CA TRP A 466 7.49 18.39 6.28
C TRP A 466 6.13 18.39 5.55
N PRO A 467 5.05 17.97 6.21
CA PRO A 467 3.71 18.04 5.65
C PRO A 467 3.19 19.48 5.57
N ASN A 468 2.32 19.75 4.61
CA ASN A 468 1.66 21.05 4.45
C ASN A 468 0.13 20.96 4.44
N GLY A 469 -0.46 19.78 4.66
CA GLY A 469 -1.89 19.56 4.68
C GLY A 469 -2.54 19.37 3.31
N SER A 470 -1.76 19.26 2.23
CA SER A 470 -2.27 19.05 0.87
C SER A 470 -3.27 17.90 0.79
N SER A 471 -2.97 16.76 1.44
CA SER A 471 -3.86 15.58 1.41
C SER A 471 -5.26 15.89 1.94
N LEU A 472 -5.38 16.66 3.04
CA LEU A 472 -6.68 17.04 3.59
C LEU A 472 -7.45 17.95 2.63
N VAL A 473 -6.76 18.88 1.96
CA VAL A 473 -7.36 19.81 0.99
C VAL A 473 -7.94 19.02 -0.17
N PHE A 474 -7.20 18.10 -0.76
CA PHE A 474 -7.67 17.29 -1.88
C PHE A 474 -8.81 16.35 -1.47
N THR A 475 -8.72 15.72 -0.29
CA THR A 475 -9.81 14.89 0.24
C THR A 475 -11.09 15.71 0.45
N ASN A 476 -10.99 16.91 1.04
CA ASN A 476 -12.15 17.79 1.20
C ASN A 476 -12.76 18.17 -0.16
N GLN A 477 -11.93 18.46 -1.15
CA GLN A 477 -12.39 18.75 -2.51
C GLN A 477 -13.12 17.54 -3.11
N ARG A 478 -12.56 16.35 -3.02
CA ARG A 478 -13.17 15.13 -3.56
C ARG A 478 -14.48 14.79 -2.85
N GLN A 479 -14.53 14.91 -1.52
CA GLN A 479 -15.74 14.64 -0.75
C GLN A 479 -16.85 15.64 -1.02
N SER A 480 -16.54 16.92 -1.18
CA SER A 480 -17.54 17.95 -1.48
C SER A 480 -18.11 17.87 -2.89
N THR A 481 -17.42 17.22 -3.82
CA THR A 481 -17.81 17.05 -5.23
C THR A 481 -18.30 15.63 -5.51
N LEU A 482 -17.37 14.69 -5.68
CA LEU A 482 -17.65 13.33 -6.17
C LEU A 482 -18.34 12.46 -5.11
N LEU A 483 -17.87 12.51 -3.86
CA LEU A 483 -18.26 11.57 -2.82
C LEU A 483 -19.46 12.03 -1.97
N ARG A 484 -20.01 13.20 -2.26
CA ARG A 484 -21.08 13.81 -1.47
C ARG A 484 -22.30 12.91 -1.23
N SER A 485 -22.62 12.05 -2.18
CA SER A 485 -23.78 11.15 -2.08
C SER A 485 -23.52 9.90 -1.24
N SER A 486 -22.27 9.50 -1.07
CA SER A 486 -21.86 8.22 -0.47
C SER A 486 -21.08 8.36 0.84
N HIS A 487 -20.45 9.50 1.08
CA HIS A 487 -19.59 9.72 2.25
C HIS A 487 -20.15 10.79 3.20
N GLN A 488 -19.69 10.75 4.47
CA GLN A 488 -19.92 11.84 5.43
C GLN A 488 -19.21 13.10 4.92
N GLN A 489 -19.62 14.27 5.37
CA GLN A 489 -18.96 15.51 5.01
C GLN A 489 -17.57 15.58 5.68
N PHE A 490 -16.64 16.26 5.03
CA PHE A 490 -15.36 16.59 5.65
C PHE A 490 -15.53 17.79 6.61
N PRO A 491 -14.89 17.79 7.78
CA PRO A 491 -14.96 18.92 8.69
C PRO A 491 -14.30 20.17 8.10
N PRO A 492 -14.64 21.38 8.59
CA PRO A 492 -13.96 22.60 8.17
C PRO A 492 -12.45 22.55 8.44
N ILE A 493 -11.66 22.84 7.41
CA ILE A 493 -10.19 22.90 7.42
C ILE A 493 -9.70 24.15 6.71
N PRO A 494 -8.41 24.56 6.84
CA PRO A 494 -7.79 25.51 5.90
C PRO A 494 -7.94 25.02 4.47
N GLN A 495 -8.22 25.93 3.53
CA GLN A 495 -8.63 25.55 2.16
C GLN A 495 -7.47 25.39 1.18
N THR A 496 -6.26 25.76 1.57
CA THR A 496 -5.05 25.60 0.77
C THR A 496 -3.87 25.18 1.64
N PRO A 497 -2.82 24.56 1.07
CA PRO A 497 -1.59 24.25 1.81
C PRO A 497 -0.95 25.46 2.46
N GLU A 498 -0.96 26.62 1.80
CA GLU A 498 -0.43 27.86 2.34
C GLU A 498 -1.22 28.27 3.59
N ALA A 499 -2.55 28.14 3.58
CA ALA A 499 -3.40 28.45 4.73
C ALA A 499 -3.15 27.47 5.90
N PHE A 500 -2.80 26.21 5.66
CA PHE A 500 -2.36 25.27 6.69
C PHE A 500 -1.07 25.74 7.36
N ILE A 501 -0.10 26.18 6.55
CA ILE A 501 1.20 26.71 7.05
C ILE A 501 0.99 28.03 7.80
N GLU A 502 0.17 28.94 7.26
CA GLU A 502 -0.12 30.22 7.88
C GLU A 502 -0.83 30.07 9.24
N ALA A 503 -1.75 29.12 9.34
CA ALA A 503 -2.40 28.78 10.59
C ALA A 503 -1.51 27.97 11.54
N GLY A 504 -0.35 27.47 11.07
CA GLY A 504 0.58 26.63 11.84
C GLY A 504 0.00 25.29 12.26
N VAL A 505 -1.11 24.87 11.67
CA VAL A 505 -1.77 23.60 12.00
C VAL A 505 -1.07 22.38 11.37
N ASN A 506 -0.27 22.60 10.34
CA ASN A 506 0.57 21.56 9.73
C ASN A 506 1.74 21.09 10.62
N ALA A 507 2.04 21.78 11.70
CA ALA A 507 3.19 21.51 12.57
C ALA A 507 2.81 21.29 14.05
N ARG A 508 1.54 20.98 14.33
CA ARG A 508 1.04 20.69 15.67
C ARG A 508 -0.17 19.76 15.65
N PRO A 509 -0.45 19.03 16.73
CA PRO A 509 -1.74 18.36 16.91
C PRO A 509 -2.89 19.38 16.76
N THR A 510 -3.90 19.03 15.95
CA THR A 510 -5.02 19.93 15.66
C THR A 510 -6.32 19.11 15.56
N PHE A 511 -7.42 19.65 16.11
CA PHE A 511 -8.75 19.04 16.00
C PHE A 511 -9.58 19.83 14.99
N PHE A 512 -10.14 19.14 14.00
CA PHE A 512 -11.05 19.71 13.02
C PHE A 512 -12.47 19.19 13.25
N GLY A 513 -13.46 20.07 13.08
CA GLY A 513 -14.85 19.70 13.26
C GLY A 513 -15.33 19.72 14.71
N CYS A 514 -14.80 20.61 15.52
CA CYS A 514 -15.08 20.70 16.95
C CYS A 514 -16.53 21.07 17.28
N ASP A 515 -17.16 21.91 16.46
CA ASP A 515 -18.53 22.41 16.65
C ASP A 515 -19.42 22.04 15.47
N PRO A 516 -19.95 20.80 15.45
CA PRO A 516 -20.92 20.41 14.43
C PRO A 516 -22.22 21.21 14.59
N LYS A 517 -22.79 21.64 13.46
CA LYS A 517 -24.01 22.47 13.46
C LYS A 517 -25.31 21.65 13.49
N GLN A 518 -25.23 20.35 13.25
CA GLN A 518 -26.36 19.44 13.12
C GLN A 518 -26.30 18.36 14.19
N ASP A 519 -27.46 17.81 14.51
CA ASP A 519 -27.63 16.64 15.35
C ASP A 519 -28.47 15.61 14.56
N PRO A 520 -27.88 14.46 14.13
CA PRO A 520 -26.50 14.03 14.37
C PRO A 520 -25.47 14.90 13.64
N PRO A 521 -24.21 14.92 14.12
CA PRO A 521 -23.12 15.65 13.48
C PRO A 521 -22.97 15.29 12.02
N GLU A 522 -22.86 16.28 11.15
CA GLU A 522 -22.69 16.09 9.69
C GLU A 522 -21.32 15.53 9.31
N PHE A 523 -20.35 15.63 10.22
CA PHE A 523 -18.96 15.16 10.03
C PHE A 523 -18.36 14.56 11.31
N PRO A 524 -17.41 13.62 11.20
CA PRO A 524 -16.62 13.15 12.32
C PRO A 524 -15.71 14.26 12.86
N LEU A 525 -15.29 14.14 14.12
CA LEU A 525 -14.15 14.91 14.64
C LEU A 525 -12.86 14.31 14.07
N VAL A 526 -12.01 15.13 13.46
CA VAL A 526 -10.70 14.69 12.97
C VAL A 526 -9.61 15.16 13.94
N ILE A 527 -8.85 14.21 14.50
CA ILE A 527 -7.65 14.44 15.32
C ILE A 527 -6.45 14.31 14.40
N TYR A 528 -5.79 15.40 14.08
CA TYR A 528 -4.68 15.48 13.12
C TYR A 528 -3.35 15.53 13.86
N LEU A 529 -2.47 14.55 13.57
CA LEU A 529 -1.15 14.39 14.19
C LEU A 529 -0.06 14.44 13.11
N PRO A 530 0.45 15.64 12.77
CA PRO A 530 1.44 15.82 11.71
C PRO A 530 2.87 15.53 12.18
N ASN A 531 3.71 15.08 11.26
CA ASN A 531 5.16 15.09 11.44
C ASN A 531 5.63 16.54 11.56
N ALA A 532 6.25 16.87 12.67
CA ALA A 532 6.63 18.23 13.02
C ALA A 532 8.06 18.30 13.54
N PRO A 533 8.72 19.46 13.40
CA PRO A 533 10.03 19.70 13.99
C PRO A 533 10.05 19.36 15.47
N PRO A 534 11.11 18.68 15.96
CA PRO A 534 11.17 18.22 17.34
C PRO A 534 11.22 19.35 18.34
N LEU A 535 10.77 19.06 19.56
CA LEU A 535 10.87 19.93 20.72
C LEU A 535 12.34 20.16 21.15
N ASN A 536 12.57 21.15 22.00
CA ASN A 536 13.83 21.38 22.71
C ASN A 536 15.07 21.63 21.83
N GLY A 537 14.88 21.96 20.54
CA GLY A 537 15.99 22.18 19.63
C GLY A 537 16.77 20.92 19.25
N ASP A 538 16.21 19.73 19.49
CA ASP A 538 16.74 18.46 19.00
C ASP A 538 16.91 18.48 17.47
N ASP A 539 17.83 17.68 16.96
CA ASP A 539 18.03 17.55 15.51
C ASP A 539 16.89 16.76 14.87
N PRO A 540 16.28 17.26 13.78
CA PRO A 540 15.24 16.55 13.07
C PRO A 540 15.82 15.31 12.37
N VAL A 541 15.25 14.13 12.67
CA VAL A 541 15.66 12.85 12.07
C VAL A 541 14.51 12.16 11.32
N THR A 542 13.31 12.78 11.29
CA THR A 542 12.07 12.16 10.77
C THR A 542 11.66 12.68 9.40
N ASN A 543 12.12 13.85 8.99
CA ASN A 543 11.77 14.49 7.72
C ASN A 543 12.69 14.04 6.56
N THR A 544 12.74 12.75 6.32
CA THR A 544 13.50 12.13 5.23
C THR A 544 12.69 12.07 3.94
N GLY A 545 13.36 11.96 2.78
CA GLY A 545 12.68 11.81 1.49
C GLY A 545 11.91 10.48 1.38
N THR A 546 10.84 10.48 0.58
CA THR A 546 9.97 9.33 0.34
C THR A 546 10.72 8.13 -0.23
N PHE A 547 11.72 8.36 -1.08
CA PHE A 547 12.52 7.33 -1.72
C PHE A 547 13.78 6.91 -0.94
N LYS A 548 13.84 7.19 0.37
CA LYS A 548 14.88 6.63 1.23
C LYS A 548 14.58 5.15 1.48
N LEU A 549 15.38 4.25 0.86
CA LEU A 549 15.15 2.81 0.82
C LEU A 549 15.87 2.01 1.91
N SER A 550 16.54 2.68 2.83
CA SER A 550 17.17 2.03 4.00
C SER A 550 17.34 2.98 5.17
N TYR A 551 17.32 2.43 6.37
CA TYR A 551 17.53 3.15 7.62
C TYR A 551 18.41 2.30 8.53
N THR A 552 19.56 2.82 8.97
CA THR A 552 20.39 2.11 9.94
C THR A 552 19.61 1.85 11.24
N ARG A 553 19.97 0.82 11.99
CA ARG A 553 19.33 0.51 13.28
C ARG A 553 19.32 1.70 14.23
N LYS A 554 20.41 2.46 14.27
CA LYS A 554 20.50 3.70 15.05
C LYS A 554 19.50 4.74 14.58
N HIS A 555 19.37 4.94 13.28
CA HIS A 555 18.39 5.88 12.73
C HIS A 555 16.95 5.43 13.03
N GLN A 556 16.62 4.14 12.84
CA GLN A 556 15.30 3.59 13.18
C GLN A 556 14.93 3.88 14.64
N SER A 557 15.82 3.61 15.58
CA SER A 557 15.59 3.84 17.01
C SER A 557 15.38 5.31 17.35
N LEU A 558 16.21 6.21 16.81
CA LEU A 558 16.09 7.64 17.03
C LEU A 558 14.85 8.23 16.36
N PHE A 559 14.51 7.76 15.15
CA PHE A 559 13.30 8.15 14.46
C PHE A 559 12.05 7.78 15.28
N LEU A 560 11.95 6.52 15.68
CA LEU A 560 10.83 6.03 16.48
C LEU A 560 10.71 6.82 17.79
N SER A 561 11.82 7.03 18.50
CA SER A 561 11.84 7.78 19.76
C SER A 561 11.44 9.25 19.59
N GLN A 562 11.88 9.92 18.51
CA GLN A 562 11.52 11.31 18.25
C GLN A 562 10.03 11.47 17.96
N VAL A 563 9.48 10.59 17.09
CA VAL A 563 8.04 10.61 16.77
C VAL A 563 7.20 10.29 18.01
N HIS A 564 7.60 9.25 18.76
CA HIS A 564 6.92 8.90 20.01
C HIS A 564 6.84 10.09 20.98
N ARG A 565 7.99 10.75 21.24
CA ARG A 565 8.04 11.94 22.11
C ARG A 565 7.15 13.06 21.58
N ASN A 566 7.18 13.37 20.30
CA ASN A 566 6.32 14.39 19.71
C ASN A 566 4.83 14.02 19.87
N THR A 567 4.48 12.74 19.68
CA THR A 567 3.10 12.26 19.77
C THR A 567 2.52 12.39 21.18
N ILE A 568 3.33 12.15 22.22
CA ILE A 568 2.84 12.23 23.60
C ILE A 568 2.93 13.65 24.21
N SER A 569 3.61 14.59 23.52
CA SER A 569 3.95 15.90 24.08
C SER A 569 2.90 16.98 23.82
N GLY A 570 2.03 16.80 22.85
CA GLY A 570 1.07 17.82 22.45
C GLY A 570 1.74 19.12 21.95
N PHE A 571 1.10 20.25 22.24
CA PHE A 571 1.55 21.54 21.77
C PHE A 571 1.18 22.65 22.75
N THR A 572 2.16 23.50 23.11
CA THR A 572 1.94 24.73 23.87
C THR A 572 2.29 25.94 23.01
N PRO A 573 1.39 26.91 22.83
CA PRO A 573 1.69 28.13 22.09
C PRO A 573 2.91 28.85 22.69
N ASN A 574 3.83 29.26 21.85
CA ASN A 574 5.04 30.02 22.23
C ASN A 574 6.00 29.32 23.21
N ALA A 575 5.84 28.00 23.44
CA ALA A 575 6.73 27.25 24.32
C ALA A 575 7.28 26.02 23.59
N ASN A 576 8.53 25.67 23.93
CA ASN A 576 9.21 24.46 23.44
C ASN A 576 9.10 23.29 24.43
N THR A 577 8.04 23.30 25.24
CA THR A 577 7.79 22.35 26.31
C THR A 577 6.57 21.48 25.98
N PRO A 578 6.53 20.22 26.45
CA PRO A 578 5.34 19.42 26.39
C PRO A 578 4.14 20.08 27.09
N ASP A 579 2.95 19.85 26.55
CA ASP A 579 1.70 20.17 27.23
C ASP A 579 1.36 19.04 28.21
N PRO A 580 1.38 19.31 29.55
CA PRO A 580 1.09 18.27 30.53
C PRO A 580 -0.35 17.76 30.47
N ASN A 581 -1.26 18.51 29.85
CA ASN A 581 -2.67 18.16 29.72
C ASN A 581 -3.01 17.49 28.36
N PHE A 582 -2.04 17.31 27.48
CA PHE A 582 -2.32 16.82 26.12
C PHE A 582 -3.02 15.46 26.11
N GLY A 583 -2.60 14.52 26.96
CA GLY A 583 -3.26 13.22 27.10
C GLY A 583 -4.74 13.37 27.42
N THR A 584 -5.08 14.22 28.43
CA THR A 584 -6.47 14.52 28.79
C THR A 584 -7.21 15.23 27.64
N CYS A 585 -6.54 16.13 26.92
CA CYS A 585 -7.14 16.79 25.74
C CYS A 585 -7.44 15.80 24.62
N LEU A 586 -6.57 14.82 24.41
CA LEU A 586 -6.78 13.73 23.45
C LEU A 586 -7.96 12.84 23.87
N GLN A 587 -8.08 12.51 25.14
CA GLN A 587 -9.23 11.82 25.73
C GLN A 587 -10.53 12.62 25.51
N CYS A 588 -10.51 13.93 25.81
CA CYS A 588 -11.64 14.81 25.53
C CYS A 588 -12.09 14.81 24.07
N ALA A 589 -11.13 14.87 23.15
CA ALA A 589 -11.42 14.82 21.71
C ALA A 589 -12.01 13.48 21.29
N ALA A 590 -11.41 12.38 21.75
CA ALA A 590 -11.85 11.03 21.39
C ALA A 590 -13.27 10.71 21.88
N ILE A 591 -13.66 11.20 23.09
CA ILE A 591 -14.98 10.92 23.67
C ILE A 591 -16.06 11.96 23.30
N ASP A 592 -15.70 13.08 22.66
CA ASP A 592 -16.60 14.23 22.45
C ASP A 592 -17.93 13.84 21.80
N ARG A 593 -17.91 12.96 20.82
CA ARG A 593 -19.12 12.54 20.10
C ARG A 593 -20.05 11.66 20.94
N ALA A 594 -19.55 10.96 21.97
CA ALA A 594 -20.40 10.19 22.87
C ALA A 594 -21.40 11.06 23.62
N ARG A 595 -20.97 12.26 24.07
CA ARG A 595 -21.83 13.20 24.81
C ARG A 595 -23.05 13.66 24.00
N LEU A 596 -22.97 13.66 22.66
CA LEU A 596 -24.06 14.02 21.76
C LEU A 596 -25.02 12.85 21.50
N LYS A 597 -24.59 11.61 21.72
CA LYS A 597 -25.39 10.41 21.50
C LYS A 597 -26.30 10.07 22.68
N VAL A 598 -26.09 10.63 23.84
CA VAL A 598 -26.92 10.42 25.03
C VAL A 598 -28.08 11.43 25.08
N SER A 599 -29.18 11.05 25.70
CA SER A 599 -30.36 11.93 25.80
C SER A 599 -30.68 12.19 27.27
N PRO A 600 -30.71 13.48 27.73
CA PRO A 600 -30.30 14.67 26.98
C PRO A 600 -28.79 14.71 26.71
N PRO A 601 -28.31 15.44 25.67
CA PRO A 601 -26.89 15.59 25.41
C PRO A 601 -26.14 16.18 26.61
N ILE A 602 -24.94 15.63 26.87
CA ILE A 602 -24.09 16.10 27.97
C ILE A 602 -23.23 17.27 27.45
N PRO A 603 -23.20 18.43 28.15
CA PRO A 603 -22.30 19.54 27.77
C PRO A 603 -20.84 19.13 27.92
N ARG A 604 -19.93 19.81 27.23
CA ARG A 604 -18.51 19.64 27.49
C ARG A 604 -18.17 20.04 28.90
N SER A 605 -17.26 19.32 29.53
CA SER A 605 -16.68 19.72 30.81
C SER A 605 -15.81 20.97 30.61
N ALA A 606 -15.61 21.73 31.68
CA ALA A 606 -14.78 22.95 31.62
C ALA A 606 -13.36 22.67 31.15
N LEU A 607 -12.79 21.53 31.53
CA LEU A 607 -11.44 21.14 31.07
C LEU A 607 -11.44 20.75 29.58
N CYS A 608 -12.43 19.98 29.12
CA CYS A 608 -12.55 19.67 27.71
C CYS A 608 -12.80 20.92 26.85
N ASP A 609 -13.55 21.93 27.35
CA ASP A 609 -13.69 23.19 26.66
C ASP A 609 -12.36 23.93 26.52
N GLN A 610 -11.50 23.94 27.56
CA GLN A 610 -10.14 24.47 27.46
C GLN A 610 -9.28 23.74 26.44
N CYS A 611 -9.33 22.39 26.43
CA CYS A 611 -8.67 21.56 25.42
C CYS A 611 -9.10 21.93 24.00
N PHE A 612 -10.40 22.10 23.81
CA PHE A 612 -10.93 22.46 22.50
C PHE A 612 -10.55 23.87 22.08
N GLN A 613 -10.50 24.81 23.00
CA GLN A 613 -9.97 26.18 22.73
C GLN A 613 -8.49 26.13 22.27
N GLN A 614 -7.69 25.24 22.84
CA GLN A 614 -6.27 25.13 22.52
C GLN A 614 -5.99 24.38 21.20
N TYR A 615 -6.69 23.28 20.93
CA TYR A 615 -6.37 22.36 19.85
C TYR A 615 -7.28 22.47 18.65
N CYS A 616 -8.48 23.08 18.76
CA CYS A 616 -9.41 23.19 17.66
C CYS A 616 -9.00 24.22 16.62
N TYR A 617 -9.27 23.91 15.37
CA TYR A 617 -9.28 24.88 14.29
C TYR A 617 -10.66 25.53 14.17
N ASP A 618 -10.74 26.84 14.32
CA ASP A 618 -11.95 27.64 14.06
C ASP A 618 -11.77 28.41 12.74
N PRO A 619 -12.50 28.09 11.68
CA PRO A 619 -12.39 28.78 10.40
C PRO A 619 -12.82 30.27 10.47
N ARG A 620 -13.59 30.66 11.49
CA ARG A 620 -14.04 32.06 11.70
C ARG A 620 -12.96 32.91 12.37
N ASN A 621 -12.05 32.27 13.09
CA ASN A 621 -10.94 32.89 13.76
C ASN A 621 -9.69 32.02 13.63
N PRO A 622 -9.14 31.91 12.41
CA PRO A 622 -7.98 31.09 12.20
C PRO A 622 -6.79 31.58 13.00
N PRO A 623 -6.02 30.69 13.62
CA PRO A 623 -4.83 31.11 14.37
C PRO A 623 -3.85 31.82 13.43
N SER A 624 -3.18 32.84 13.96
CA SER A 624 -2.09 33.51 13.25
C SER A 624 -0.88 32.58 13.16
N LYS A 625 -0.03 32.81 12.15
CA LYS A 625 1.20 32.06 11.93
C LYS A 625 1.98 31.87 13.24
N LEU A 626 2.14 30.64 13.63
CA LEU A 626 2.90 30.27 14.81
C LEU A 626 4.39 30.31 14.50
N ALA A 627 5.10 31.19 15.14
CA ALA A 627 6.54 31.03 15.24
C ALA A 627 6.83 29.78 16.07
N LEU A 628 7.66 28.89 15.57
CA LEU A 628 8.21 27.74 16.30
C LEU A 628 9.66 28.09 16.72
N PRO A 629 9.86 29.03 17.68
CA PRO A 629 11.18 29.51 18.02
C PRO A 629 12.05 28.38 18.56
N GLY A 630 13.29 28.31 18.10
CA GLY A 630 14.26 27.30 18.55
C GLY A 630 14.11 25.89 17.97
N ARG A 631 13.07 25.61 17.17
CA ARG A 631 12.94 24.31 16.50
C ARG A 631 13.72 24.26 15.19
N LYS A 632 14.60 23.26 15.06
CA LYS A 632 15.34 23.02 13.84
C LYS A 632 14.44 22.40 12.78
N GLN A 633 14.58 22.82 11.53
CA GLN A 633 13.73 22.38 10.41
C GLN A 633 14.48 21.47 9.43
N VAL A 634 15.81 21.57 9.39
CA VAL A 634 16.65 20.87 8.41
C VAL A 634 16.99 19.48 8.95
N PHE A 635 16.77 18.47 8.14
CA PHE A 635 17.14 17.09 8.47
C PHE A 635 18.61 16.96 8.85
N VAL A 636 18.87 16.25 9.92
CA VAL A 636 20.22 15.88 10.36
C VAL A 636 20.35 14.36 10.36
N ASP A 637 21.31 13.85 9.59
CA ASP A 637 21.55 12.41 9.57
C ASP A 637 22.11 11.94 10.93
N PRO A 638 21.40 11.09 11.67
CA PRO A 638 21.84 10.64 12.99
C PRO A 638 22.97 9.60 12.93
N ASP A 639 23.26 9.07 11.71
CA ASP A 639 24.30 8.07 11.50
C ASP A 639 25.12 8.33 10.22
N PRO A 640 25.81 9.48 10.14
CA PRO A 640 26.55 9.88 8.93
C PRO A 640 27.68 8.90 8.56
N ALA A 641 28.22 8.15 9.52
CA ALA A 641 29.24 7.13 9.25
C ALA A 641 28.67 5.89 8.54
N GLY A 642 27.40 5.55 8.78
CA GLY A 642 26.68 4.50 8.06
C GLY A 642 26.51 4.82 6.57
N PHE A 643 26.37 6.10 6.23
CA PHE A 643 26.20 6.59 4.85
C PHE A 643 27.51 7.08 4.21
N SER A 644 28.51 7.50 4.98
CA SER A 644 29.78 8.02 4.41
C SER A 644 30.53 6.95 3.61
N LYS A 645 30.43 5.69 3.99
CA LYS A 645 30.94 4.56 3.19
C LYS A 645 30.21 4.47 1.84
N LEU A 646 28.90 4.70 1.80
CA LEU A 646 28.10 4.76 0.58
C LEU A 646 28.41 6.03 -0.24
N GLY A 647 28.42 7.21 0.38
CA GLY A 647 28.69 8.49 -0.29
C GLY A 647 30.09 8.59 -0.87
N ASN A 648 31.11 8.13 -0.13
CA ASN A 648 32.48 8.02 -0.61
C ASN A 648 32.65 6.95 -1.70
N PHE A 649 31.86 5.88 -1.65
CA PHE A 649 31.83 4.89 -2.70
C PHE A 649 31.15 5.46 -3.97
N PHE A 650 30.04 6.18 -3.85
CA PHE A 650 29.37 6.86 -4.96
C PHE A 650 30.27 7.91 -5.63
N SER A 651 31.04 8.67 -4.85
CA SER A 651 31.94 9.69 -5.41
C SER A 651 33.18 9.08 -6.07
N LYS A 652 33.69 7.95 -5.60
CA LYS A 652 34.90 7.27 -6.13
C LYS A 652 34.61 6.30 -7.27
N ASN A 653 33.41 5.76 -7.38
CA ASN A 653 33.10 4.67 -8.32
C ASN A 653 31.91 5.03 -9.26
N LYS A 654 31.85 6.27 -9.74
CA LYS A 654 30.79 6.74 -10.67
C LYS A 654 30.56 5.76 -11.84
N PHE A 655 31.62 5.24 -12.42
CA PHE A 655 31.56 4.31 -13.57
C PHE A 655 31.16 2.88 -13.18
N ALA A 656 31.49 2.42 -11.97
CA ALA A 656 31.07 1.10 -11.49
C ALA A 656 29.57 1.05 -11.14
N LEU A 657 29.01 2.18 -10.73
CA LEU A 657 27.56 2.35 -10.48
C LEU A 657 26.75 2.27 -11.77
N ILE A 658 27.19 2.99 -12.80
CA ILE A 658 26.56 2.99 -14.13
C ILE A 658 26.69 1.59 -14.75
N GLY A 659 27.86 0.97 -14.65
CA GLY A 659 28.08 -0.40 -15.11
C GLY A 659 27.27 -1.45 -14.34
N GLY A 660 27.13 -1.28 -13.03
CA GLY A 660 26.37 -2.16 -12.15
C GLY A 660 24.85 -2.09 -12.41
N LEU A 661 24.32 -0.88 -12.56
CA LEU A 661 22.92 -0.67 -12.94
C LEU A 661 22.63 -1.23 -14.34
N ALA A 662 23.52 -0.95 -15.31
CA ALA A 662 23.45 -1.53 -16.65
C ALA A 662 23.55 -3.06 -16.65
N GLY A 663 24.35 -3.62 -15.74
CA GLY A 663 24.47 -5.06 -15.55
C GLY A 663 23.21 -5.71 -14.97
N LEU A 664 22.54 -5.05 -14.00
CA LEU A 664 21.25 -5.53 -13.44
C LEU A 664 20.19 -5.64 -14.53
N VAL A 665 20.11 -4.62 -15.35
CA VAL A 665 19.15 -4.57 -16.45
C VAL A 665 19.51 -5.58 -17.54
N ALA A 666 20.77 -5.74 -17.84
CA ALA A 666 21.20 -6.79 -18.77
C ALA A 666 20.89 -8.20 -18.23
N LEU A 667 21.01 -8.43 -16.92
CA LEU A 667 20.65 -9.70 -16.27
C LEU A 667 19.12 -9.88 -16.22
N LEU A 668 18.36 -8.87 -15.84
CA LEU A 668 16.89 -8.89 -15.89
C LEU A 668 16.43 -9.11 -17.34
N GLY A 669 17.05 -8.42 -18.29
CA GLY A 669 16.77 -8.60 -19.71
C GLY A 669 17.17 -9.96 -20.27
N ALA A 670 18.31 -10.53 -19.83
CA ALA A 670 18.72 -11.87 -20.23
C ALA A 670 17.84 -12.96 -19.60
N MET A 671 17.37 -12.75 -18.37
CA MET A 671 16.44 -13.67 -17.71
C MET A 671 15.06 -13.62 -18.37
N ILE A 672 14.54 -12.43 -18.65
CA ILE A 672 13.25 -12.26 -19.38
C ILE A 672 13.38 -12.81 -20.81
N GLY A 673 14.47 -12.54 -21.49
CA GLY A 673 14.77 -13.10 -22.83
C GLY A 673 14.90 -14.63 -22.81
N GLY A 674 15.52 -15.20 -21.78
CA GLY A 674 15.59 -16.65 -21.55
C GLY A 674 14.22 -17.28 -21.34
N LEU A 675 13.36 -16.61 -20.59
CA LEU A 675 11.96 -17.00 -20.36
C LEU A 675 11.13 -16.99 -21.64
N LEU A 676 11.28 -15.95 -22.45
CA LEU A 676 10.58 -15.83 -23.72
C LEU A 676 11.03 -16.90 -24.72
N LEU A 677 12.32 -17.21 -24.77
CA LEU A 677 12.85 -18.26 -25.61
C LEU A 677 12.39 -19.66 -25.14
N TRP A 678 12.33 -19.88 -23.83
CA TRP A 678 11.80 -21.12 -23.25
C TRP A 678 10.29 -21.26 -23.50
N LYS A 679 9.50 -20.19 -23.34
CA LYS A 679 8.07 -20.17 -23.64
C LYS A 679 7.82 -20.40 -25.14
N ARG A 680 8.60 -19.76 -26.03
CA ARG A 680 8.54 -20.01 -27.49
C ARG A 680 8.90 -21.45 -27.85
N ARG A 681 9.88 -22.07 -27.17
CA ARG A 681 10.23 -23.48 -27.35
C ARG A 681 9.09 -24.40 -26.88
N LYS A 682 8.49 -24.11 -25.72
CA LYS A 682 7.37 -24.89 -25.17
C LYS A 682 6.10 -24.79 -26.05
N THR A 683 5.80 -23.57 -26.53
CA THR A 683 4.68 -23.37 -27.48
C THR A 683 4.93 -24.06 -28.81
N LYS A 684 6.16 -23.99 -29.35
CA LYS A 684 6.52 -24.77 -30.54
C LYS A 684 6.44 -26.28 -30.30
N GLN A 685 6.86 -26.79 -29.16
CA GLN A 685 6.72 -28.21 -28.82
C GLN A 685 5.26 -28.63 -28.63
N GLN A 686 4.41 -27.78 -28.07
CA GLN A 686 2.97 -28.02 -27.95
C GLN A 686 2.29 -27.97 -29.33
N THR A 687 2.69 -27.04 -30.19
CA THR A 687 2.21 -26.96 -31.58
C THR A 687 2.67 -28.22 -32.37
N TYR A 688 3.91 -28.64 -32.19
CA TYR A 688 4.45 -29.87 -32.82
C TYR A 688 3.76 -31.13 -32.27
N LYS A 689 3.48 -31.22 -30.97
CA LYS A 689 2.68 -32.34 -30.43
C LYS A 689 1.24 -32.33 -30.94
N ARG A 690 0.62 -31.14 -31.07
CA ARG A 690 -0.74 -31.02 -31.64
C ARG A 690 -0.79 -31.41 -33.13
N VAL A 691 0.24 -31.08 -33.89
CA VAL A 691 0.33 -31.48 -35.30
C VAL A 691 0.56 -33.00 -35.43
N ASN A 692 1.38 -33.61 -34.56
CA ASN A 692 1.61 -35.05 -34.58
C ASN A 692 0.43 -35.88 -34.05
N THR A 693 -0.39 -35.34 -33.11
CA THR A 693 -1.61 -36.02 -32.65
C THR A 693 -2.79 -35.87 -33.62
N LEU A 694 -2.72 -34.89 -34.55
CA LEU A 694 -3.69 -34.77 -35.64
C LEU A 694 -3.37 -35.70 -36.85
N HIS A 695 -2.25 -36.46 -36.82
CA HIS A 695 -1.86 -37.34 -37.89
C HIS A 695 -2.19 -38.82 -37.63
N GLU A 696 -2.72 -39.19 -36.47
CA GLU A 696 -3.03 -40.59 -36.15
C GLU A 696 -4.51 -40.94 -36.11
N ASP A 697 -5.44 -39.97 -36.03
CA ASP A 697 -6.88 -40.27 -36.15
C ASP A 697 -7.59 -39.17 -36.95
N ASP A 698 -8.22 -39.59 -38.06
CA ASP A 698 -9.16 -38.84 -38.91
C ASP A 698 -8.60 -37.67 -39.75
N ALA A 699 -8.16 -37.99 -40.95
CA ALA A 699 -7.94 -37.01 -42.02
C ALA A 699 -9.27 -36.67 -42.74
N PRO A 700 -9.79 -35.43 -42.59
CA PRO A 700 -11.06 -35.02 -43.23
C PRO A 700 -10.99 -34.93 -44.76
N TRP A 701 -9.82 -35.10 -45.38
CA TRP A 701 -9.66 -34.98 -46.85
C TRP A 701 -9.83 -36.27 -47.62
N GLN A 702 -10.05 -37.42 -46.98
CA GLN A 702 -10.48 -38.64 -47.67
C GLN A 702 -11.96 -38.61 -48.11
N ARG A 703 -12.78 -37.67 -47.65
CA ARG A 703 -14.17 -37.51 -48.13
C ARG A 703 -14.33 -36.67 -49.39
N TYR A 704 -13.24 -36.10 -49.92
CA TYR A 704 -13.30 -35.23 -51.12
C TYR A 704 -12.95 -35.91 -52.43
N LEU A 705 -12.68 -37.22 -52.42
CA LEU A 705 -12.32 -37.98 -53.64
C LEU A 705 -13.45 -38.77 -54.28
N ASP A 706 -14.67 -38.77 -53.69
CA ASP A 706 -15.78 -39.59 -54.15
C ASP A 706 -17.01 -38.81 -54.62
N HIS A 707 -16.86 -37.63 -55.22
CA HIS A 707 -17.96 -37.00 -55.95
C HIS A 707 -17.57 -36.61 -57.36
N PRO A 708 -18.43 -36.92 -58.38
CA PRO A 708 -18.10 -36.68 -59.77
C PRO A 708 -18.30 -35.26 -60.19
N ARG A 709 -17.53 -34.87 -61.19
CA ARG A 709 -17.49 -33.54 -61.84
C ARG A 709 -18.89 -33.08 -62.28
N GLY A 710 -19.15 -31.79 -62.00
CA GLY A 710 -20.16 -31.03 -62.71
C GLY A 710 -20.65 -29.84 -61.96
N GLU A 711 -20.25 -28.69 -62.42
CA GLU A 711 -20.90 -27.40 -62.52
C GLU A 711 -20.09 -26.23 -62.01
N SER A 712 -19.78 -25.40 -62.98
CA SER A 712 -19.16 -24.08 -62.87
C SER A 712 -20.10 -23.07 -62.22
N TYR A 713 -19.63 -22.33 -61.23
CA TYR A 713 -20.27 -21.08 -60.83
C TYR A 713 -19.28 -19.93 -60.94
N GLU A 714 -19.72 -18.93 -61.68
CA GLU A 714 -19.06 -17.65 -61.93
C GLU A 714 -18.98 -16.77 -60.66
N LEU A 715 -17.87 -16.10 -60.51
CA LEU A 715 -17.64 -15.03 -59.53
C LEU A 715 -18.29 -13.72 -60.05
N PRO A 716 -19.02 -12.96 -59.24
CA PRO A 716 -19.40 -11.59 -59.61
C PRO A 716 -18.30 -10.60 -59.20
N ASN A 717 -17.82 -9.89 -60.21
CA ASN A 717 -17.08 -8.65 -60.09
C ASN A 717 -17.96 -7.56 -59.45
N HIS A 718 -17.49 -6.91 -58.40
CA HIS A 718 -17.90 -5.53 -58.11
C HIS A 718 -16.68 -4.63 -57.92
N ARG A 719 -16.45 -3.86 -59.00
CA ARG A 719 -15.74 -2.56 -58.98
C ARG A 719 -16.75 -1.44 -58.67
N GLY A 720 -16.27 -0.45 -57.99
CA GLY A 720 -16.83 0.87 -57.94
C GLY A 720 -16.97 1.36 -56.49
N SER A 721 -16.60 2.50 -56.04
CA SER A 721 -16.05 3.73 -56.65
C SER A 721 -15.82 4.67 -55.44
N LEU A 722 -14.74 5.40 -55.50
CA LEU A 722 -14.47 6.57 -54.63
C LEU A 722 -15.51 7.68 -54.89
N ALA A 723 -15.98 8.34 -53.83
CA ALA A 723 -16.03 9.79 -53.69
C ALA A 723 -16.92 10.24 -52.50
N HIS A 724 -16.38 11.10 -51.73
CA HIS A 724 -16.72 12.18 -50.83
C HIS A 724 -16.56 11.92 -49.37
#